data_d353d4995e33b978aff639c280965815
#
_entry.id   d353d4995e33b978aff639c280965815
#
_cell.length_a   1.000
_cell.length_b   1.000
_cell.length_c   1.000
_cell.angle_alpha   90.00
_cell.angle_beta   90.00
_cell.angle_gamma   90.00
#
_symmetry.space_group_name_H-M   'P 1'
#
loop_
_entity.id
_entity.type
_entity.pdbx_description
1 polymer ?
#
loop_
_entity_poly.entity_id
_entity_poly.type
_entity_poly.pdbx_seq_one_letter_code
_entity_poly.pdbx_strand_id
1 'polypeptide(L)'
;MNLDQYEREGRATYAAFAQAVASIVTAAVNRAGGYRLQQVVARAKNPASLRKKLLGRGQAETEQLEAEIKDLAGCRIVFYTNIDVSRFVSSDIVRQNFDVLEVRLHQPGQVVTDVAELYTSNHYILALGKARLSLPEYQSFTGLRCELQVQTILNHAWAETAHDIVYKTPELGAFGASAFEQIKDRMARIARRYLVPAGYELQKVVGDFERLIEGKALFDNNALDAVVDAPDNNVRVEALETLSESVLPLYDELPKIYPAVVAKLLEAAERAKTSTPVTVETPYGALPAKTYSDVLDVVAKILQRYRYVDVSTTFHALCNLYLHASCDSERKPLIEVGKVLAKHNLGVWQKYGQAVEDIILDCITELTETTRPQMTGFIAELSEQILSCEVSNETWSSTTLTMQQGALSYSNALDRLRGRTIELLKTQYSICSDDDARNDVVRALLAGTRPPYRGNYSNELMGLILRNTAAVAEFLADMAPSMSFPLRQSAEASVHRLYTMYAQLPASMREDPVLTDGRIQVRAAAQRFRDHANQDQEFVIYKILIGYKSVFPQEWTDEKLSLDAKREYRESEVTNLLGSVSEATADLWYQRLEKCANTESRDLADSTTLLPFLVKLAARQPQVALSYIDRLTGAMERYLPWLVDGLMNSTEAIQVRHRIDAFLESRRHLHHLAWYLRFANPFDVSLLEQVLRRAMESEETSAVRICVAAANMQFSPQRQDLINRVLLPAVEWLAGRNDFGWINAPMVSWYQRPIVLALDEAAATRMLGTLISYPEIDTNADQLIGSIAVNWPAKVIDYLGHRCAIESREDTEERYVATPFAVHELAEPLRAAINLLIAAARLWFQRDPDMFRYRGAYILSAVFPKLDYGLREQFIELVRTGDEPTISFVLNALVAFDGVQELEDIVRIAISRVPGNSDLLKTAHDVLQGSGVVHGEYGFVELYTARRDRINAWMEDSSAQVREFARAQINELNLWIASENRSAEAMRAMRRLSHGENPVDDGPSEDHVVR
;
A
#
# COMPACT_ATOMS: atom_id res chain seq x y z
N MET A 1 -59.40 -18.62 -10.20
CA MET A 1 -60.63 -18.74 -9.32
C MET A 1 -61.09 -17.34 -8.96
N ASN A 2 -62.43 -17.23 -8.63
CA ASN A 2 -62.94 -15.97 -8.08
C ASN A 2 -62.92 -15.97 -6.52
N LEU A 3 -63.38 -14.86 -5.92
CA LEU A 3 -63.36 -14.68 -4.46
C LEU A 3 -64.23 -15.73 -3.71
N ASP A 4 -65.38 -16.05 -4.22
CA ASP A 4 -66.29 -17.04 -3.59
C ASP A 4 -65.71 -18.46 -3.63
N GLN A 5 -65.04 -18.83 -4.71
CA GLN A 5 -64.33 -20.11 -4.83
C GLN A 5 -63.11 -20.13 -3.88
N TYR A 6 -62.40 -19.02 -3.75
CA TYR A 6 -61.32 -18.89 -2.78
C TYR A 6 -61.83 -19.09 -1.36
N GLU A 7 -62.97 -18.50 -1.01
CA GLU A 7 -63.52 -18.59 0.34
C GLU A 7 -63.95 -19.99 0.69
N ARG A 8 -64.54 -20.76 -0.26
CA ARG A 8 -65.07 -22.10 -0.03
C ARG A 8 -63.99 -23.19 0.00
N GLU A 9 -63.07 -23.18 -0.93
CA GLU A 9 -62.11 -24.25 -1.16
C GLU A 9 -60.68 -23.78 -1.23
N GLY A 10 -60.44 -22.66 -1.92
CA GLY A 10 -59.07 -22.13 -2.17
C GLY A 10 -58.30 -21.82 -0.91
N ARG A 11 -58.94 -21.22 0.10
CA ARG A 11 -58.31 -20.81 1.35
C ARG A 11 -57.61 -21.98 2.10
N ALA A 12 -58.22 -23.15 2.13
CA ALA A 12 -57.66 -24.34 2.77
C ALA A 12 -56.36 -24.80 2.04
N THR A 13 -56.41 -24.80 0.70
CA THR A 13 -55.27 -25.15 -0.16
C THR A 13 -54.12 -24.18 0.01
N TYR A 14 -54.38 -22.87 -0.03
CA TYR A 14 -53.37 -21.85 0.18
C TYR A 14 -52.80 -21.85 1.60
N ALA A 15 -53.59 -22.20 2.61
CA ALA A 15 -53.08 -22.40 4.00
C ALA A 15 -52.15 -23.60 4.10
N ALA A 16 -52.51 -24.72 3.47
CA ALA A 16 -51.63 -25.91 3.45
C ALA A 16 -50.35 -25.64 2.67
N PHE A 17 -50.43 -24.91 1.57
CA PHE A 17 -49.24 -24.51 0.82
C PHE A 17 -48.34 -23.57 1.62
N ALA A 18 -48.90 -22.52 2.25
CA ALA A 18 -48.10 -21.63 3.13
C ALA A 18 -47.40 -22.40 4.27
N GLN A 19 -48.08 -23.40 4.85
CA GLN A 19 -47.50 -24.25 5.88
C GLN A 19 -46.38 -25.15 5.36
N ALA A 20 -46.50 -25.67 4.14
CA ALA A 20 -45.44 -26.44 3.49
C ALA A 20 -44.19 -25.54 3.26
N VAL A 21 -44.40 -24.30 2.76
CA VAL A 21 -43.31 -23.34 2.59
C VAL A 21 -42.64 -23.06 3.93
N ALA A 22 -43.40 -22.78 4.98
CA ALA A 22 -42.88 -22.52 6.32
C ALA A 22 -42.07 -23.69 6.88
N SER A 23 -42.54 -24.90 6.68
CA SER A 23 -41.84 -26.10 7.14
C SER A 23 -40.52 -26.34 6.40
N ILE A 24 -40.48 -26.12 5.09
CA ILE A 24 -39.28 -26.19 4.26
C ILE A 24 -38.25 -25.15 4.69
N VAL A 25 -38.65 -23.87 4.84
CA VAL A 25 -37.77 -22.78 5.26
C VAL A 25 -37.22 -23.03 6.65
N THR A 26 -38.07 -23.45 7.61
CA THR A 26 -37.63 -23.77 8.99
C THR A 26 -36.59 -24.89 8.99
N ALA A 27 -36.85 -25.97 8.25
CA ALA A 27 -35.91 -27.10 8.16
C ALA A 27 -34.57 -26.67 7.52
N ALA A 28 -34.61 -25.82 6.48
CA ALA A 28 -33.41 -25.34 5.80
C ALA A 28 -32.57 -24.42 6.70
N VAL A 29 -33.19 -23.47 7.42
CA VAL A 29 -32.51 -22.57 8.37
C VAL A 29 -31.90 -23.36 9.54
N ASN A 30 -32.64 -24.30 10.10
CA ASN A 30 -32.12 -25.14 11.20
C ASN A 30 -30.96 -26.03 10.74
N ARG A 31 -31.02 -26.56 9.50
CA ARG A 31 -29.92 -27.33 8.93
C ARG A 31 -28.68 -26.51 8.66
N ALA A 32 -28.82 -25.27 8.18
CA ALA A 32 -27.70 -24.38 7.95
C ALA A 32 -27.01 -23.96 9.24
N GLY A 33 -27.75 -23.90 10.35
CA GLY A 33 -27.22 -23.50 11.67
C GLY A 33 -26.79 -22.04 11.77
N GLY A 34 -26.47 -21.61 12.98
CA GLY A 34 -25.91 -20.27 13.22
C GLY A 34 -26.91 -19.11 13.08
N TYR A 35 -28.21 -19.37 12.90
CA TYR A 35 -29.26 -18.36 12.84
C TYR A 35 -30.00 -18.23 14.18
N ARG A 36 -30.24 -17.02 14.62
CA ARG A 36 -31.10 -16.71 15.76
C ARG A 36 -32.54 -16.48 15.29
N LEU A 37 -33.22 -17.60 14.98
CA LEU A 37 -34.57 -17.61 14.50
C LEU A 37 -35.57 -17.40 15.63
N GLN A 38 -36.47 -16.41 15.53
CA GLN A 38 -37.51 -16.14 16.50
C GLN A 38 -38.75 -16.99 16.15
N GLN A 39 -39.26 -16.89 14.90
CA GLN A 39 -40.42 -17.70 14.47
C GLN A 39 -40.56 -17.73 12.95
N VAL A 40 -41.28 -18.72 12.48
CA VAL A 40 -41.82 -18.80 11.10
C VAL A 40 -43.33 -18.98 11.18
N VAL A 41 -44.05 -18.09 10.55
CA VAL A 41 -45.53 -18.07 10.59
C VAL A 41 -46.09 -18.17 9.18
N ALA A 42 -47.00 -19.13 8.98
CA ALA A 42 -47.72 -19.33 7.73
C ALA A 42 -49.16 -18.85 7.83
N ARG A 43 -49.69 -18.26 6.77
CA ARG A 43 -51.09 -17.83 6.71
C ARG A 43 -51.66 -17.86 5.29
N ALA A 44 -52.97 -18.17 5.17
CA ALA A 44 -53.71 -17.82 3.98
C ALA A 44 -54.40 -16.47 4.17
N LYS A 45 -54.54 -15.70 3.11
CA LYS A 45 -55.16 -14.37 3.16
C LYS A 45 -56.59 -14.43 3.66
N ASN A 46 -56.93 -13.54 4.58
CA ASN A 46 -58.29 -13.48 5.12
C ASN A 46 -59.26 -13.01 4.02
N PRO A 47 -60.43 -13.71 3.79
CA PRO A 47 -61.41 -13.36 2.75
C PRO A 47 -61.94 -11.93 2.86
N ALA A 48 -62.26 -11.46 4.09
CA ALA A 48 -62.76 -10.09 4.30
C ALA A 48 -61.71 -9.02 3.90
N SER A 49 -60.44 -9.26 4.25
CA SER A 49 -59.32 -8.39 3.86
C SER A 49 -59.08 -8.46 2.35
N LEU A 50 -59.23 -9.62 1.75
CA LEU A 50 -59.11 -9.81 0.31
C LEU A 50 -60.20 -9.06 -0.44
N ARG A 51 -61.47 -9.18 0.00
CA ARG A 51 -62.63 -8.45 -0.53
C ARG A 51 -62.41 -6.93 -0.47
N LYS A 52 -61.95 -6.41 0.65
CA LYS A 52 -61.61 -4.97 0.80
C LYS A 52 -60.54 -4.52 -0.21
N LYS A 53 -59.47 -5.33 -0.38
CA LYS A 53 -58.37 -5.06 -1.32
C LYS A 53 -58.85 -5.04 -2.78
N LEU A 54 -59.69 -6.00 -3.16
CA LEU A 54 -60.24 -6.08 -4.50
C LEU A 54 -61.23 -4.91 -4.82
N LEU A 55 -62.07 -4.55 -3.86
CA LEU A 55 -62.93 -3.38 -3.97
C LEU A 55 -62.17 -2.08 -4.18
N GLY A 56 -61.10 -1.86 -3.38
CA GLY A 56 -60.24 -0.69 -3.52
C GLY A 56 -59.46 -0.62 -4.85
N ARG A 57 -59.34 -1.72 -5.58
CA ARG A 57 -58.72 -1.80 -6.90
C ARG A 57 -59.70 -1.79 -8.07
N GLY A 58 -61.00 -1.76 -7.78
CA GLY A 58 -62.05 -1.89 -8.81
C GLY A 58 -62.12 -3.28 -9.44
N GLN A 59 -61.61 -4.31 -8.77
CA GLN A 59 -61.48 -5.72 -9.27
C GLN A 59 -62.36 -6.70 -8.49
N ALA A 60 -63.46 -6.25 -7.93
CA ALA A 60 -64.33 -7.05 -7.07
C ALA A 60 -64.88 -8.32 -7.72
N GLU A 61 -65.07 -8.33 -9.02
CA GLU A 61 -65.68 -9.41 -9.81
C GLU A 61 -64.63 -10.20 -10.64
N THR A 62 -63.34 -10.15 -10.26
CA THR A 62 -62.29 -10.85 -10.98
C THR A 62 -62.48 -12.37 -10.97
N GLU A 63 -62.31 -13.00 -12.13
CA GLU A 63 -62.27 -14.46 -12.28
C GLU A 63 -60.80 -15.01 -12.28
N GLN A 64 -59.83 -14.10 -12.21
CA GLN A 64 -58.39 -14.41 -12.25
C GLN A 64 -57.66 -13.98 -10.98
N LEU A 65 -58.21 -14.32 -9.83
CA LEU A 65 -57.70 -13.92 -8.52
C LEU A 65 -56.21 -14.23 -8.33
N GLU A 66 -55.76 -15.38 -8.81
CA GLU A 66 -54.36 -15.81 -8.73
C GLU A 66 -53.39 -14.95 -9.56
N ALA A 67 -53.82 -14.35 -10.64
CA ALA A 67 -53.02 -13.47 -11.47
C ALA A 67 -52.86 -12.09 -10.80
N GLU A 68 -53.91 -11.59 -10.18
CA GLU A 68 -53.99 -10.24 -9.61
C GLU A 68 -53.45 -10.15 -8.19
N ILE A 69 -53.56 -11.22 -7.39
CA ILE A 69 -53.21 -11.27 -5.98
C ILE A 69 -52.08 -12.28 -5.76
N LYS A 70 -50.91 -11.81 -5.48
CA LYS A 70 -49.69 -12.65 -5.33
C LYS A 70 -49.50 -13.17 -3.89
N ASP A 71 -50.24 -12.66 -2.90
CA ASP A 71 -50.10 -12.92 -1.47
C ASP A 71 -51.31 -13.72 -0.90
N LEU A 72 -51.90 -14.61 -1.70
CA LEU A 72 -52.96 -15.54 -1.21
C LEU A 72 -52.43 -16.53 -0.18
N ALA A 73 -51.21 -17.04 -0.37
CA ALA A 73 -50.40 -17.71 0.66
C ALA A 73 -49.30 -16.78 1.12
N GLY A 74 -49.09 -16.67 2.40
CA GLY A 74 -48.04 -15.88 3.02
C GLY A 74 -47.26 -16.69 4.04
N CYS A 75 -45.96 -16.54 4.04
CA CYS A 75 -45.04 -17.08 5.05
C CYS A 75 -44.17 -15.92 5.58
N ARG A 76 -44.01 -15.81 6.87
CA ARG A 76 -43.14 -14.80 7.48
C ARG A 76 -42.10 -15.47 8.33
N ILE A 77 -40.84 -15.15 8.08
CA ILE A 77 -39.72 -15.56 8.90
C ILE A 77 -39.18 -14.32 9.66
N VAL A 78 -39.01 -14.47 10.96
CA VAL A 78 -38.58 -13.38 11.86
C VAL A 78 -37.29 -13.79 12.58
N PHE A 79 -36.25 -12.98 12.44
CA PHE A 79 -34.99 -13.15 13.13
C PHE A 79 -34.82 -12.13 14.26
N TYR A 80 -33.91 -12.38 15.20
CA TYR A 80 -33.64 -11.45 16.26
C TYR A 80 -32.78 -10.25 15.80
N THR A 81 -31.82 -10.46 14.87
CA THR A 81 -30.83 -9.44 14.50
C THR A 81 -30.82 -9.14 13.00
N ASN A 82 -30.28 -7.96 12.66
CA ASN A 82 -30.05 -7.57 11.27
C ASN A 82 -29.03 -8.47 10.58
N ILE A 83 -28.02 -8.99 11.30
CA ILE A 83 -27.01 -9.92 10.78
C ILE A 83 -27.69 -11.20 10.29
N ASP A 84 -28.62 -11.77 11.05
CA ASP A 84 -29.33 -12.99 10.67
C ASP A 84 -30.16 -12.78 9.41
N VAL A 85 -30.83 -11.64 9.29
CA VAL A 85 -31.58 -11.27 8.06
C VAL A 85 -30.62 -11.16 6.89
N SER A 86 -29.49 -10.44 7.05
CA SER A 86 -28.49 -10.26 5.98
C SER A 86 -27.89 -11.59 5.56
N ARG A 87 -27.50 -12.45 6.49
CA ARG A 87 -26.98 -13.80 6.24
C ARG A 87 -28.00 -14.66 5.49
N PHE A 88 -29.29 -14.62 5.89
CA PHE A 88 -30.35 -15.38 5.24
C PHE A 88 -30.58 -14.91 3.79
N VAL A 89 -30.63 -13.62 3.57
CA VAL A 89 -30.83 -13.02 2.22
C VAL A 89 -29.66 -13.29 1.30
N SER A 90 -28.42 -13.26 1.82
CA SER A 90 -27.21 -13.57 1.06
C SER A 90 -26.96 -15.07 0.85
N SER A 91 -27.72 -15.92 1.55
CA SER A 91 -27.61 -17.38 1.41
C SER A 91 -28.42 -17.88 0.22
N ASP A 92 -28.03 -19.06 -0.28
CA ASP A 92 -28.79 -19.75 -1.32
C ASP A 92 -30.00 -20.52 -0.79
N ILE A 93 -30.35 -20.39 0.49
CA ILE A 93 -31.41 -21.17 1.13
C ILE A 93 -32.73 -21.06 0.36
N VAL A 94 -33.08 -19.83 -0.05
CA VAL A 94 -34.35 -19.61 -0.79
C VAL A 94 -34.27 -20.22 -2.19
N ARG A 95 -33.18 -19.94 -2.92
CA ARG A 95 -33.00 -20.38 -4.32
C ARG A 95 -32.84 -21.91 -4.45
N GLN A 96 -32.21 -22.55 -3.49
CA GLN A 96 -32.04 -24.00 -3.49
C GLN A 96 -33.35 -24.78 -3.22
N ASN A 97 -34.32 -24.14 -2.56
CA ASN A 97 -35.54 -24.79 -2.12
C ASN A 97 -36.77 -24.40 -2.92
N PHE A 98 -36.75 -23.27 -3.64
CA PHE A 98 -37.92 -22.72 -4.35
C PHE A 98 -37.52 -22.07 -5.68
N ASP A 99 -38.48 -22.04 -6.61
CA ASP A 99 -38.42 -21.20 -7.77
C ASP A 99 -38.81 -19.77 -7.36
N VAL A 100 -37.86 -18.83 -7.41
CA VAL A 100 -38.08 -17.43 -7.06
C VAL A 100 -38.65 -16.69 -8.27
N LEU A 101 -39.89 -16.31 -8.21
CA LEU A 101 -40.59 -15.65 -9.31
C LEU A 101 -40.37 -14.13 -9.29
N GLU A 102 -40.31 -13.54 -8.09
CA GLU A 102 -40.15 -12.10 -7.92
C GLU A 102 -39.52 -11.83 -6.54
N VAL A 103 -38.70 -10.79 -6.46
CA VAL A 103 -38.15 -10.29 -5.20
C VAL A 103 -38.52 -8.82 -5.06
N ARG A 104 -39.08 -8.44 -3.93
CA ARG A 104 -39.39 -7.05 -3.56
C ARG A 104 -38.67 -6.70 -2.29
N LEU A 105 -37.90 -5.66 -2.35
CA LEU A 105 -37.10 -5.17 -1.25
C LEU A 105 -37.72 -3.86 -0.77
N HIS A 106 -38.22 -3.87 0.43
CA HIS A 106 -38.72 -2.68 1.10
C HIS A 106 -37.62 -2.18 2.02
N GLN A 107 -36.97 -1.07 1.64
CA GLN A 107 -35.93 -0.41 2.43
C GLN A 107 -36.16 1.09 2.43
N PRO A 108 -35.96 1.75 3.58
CA PRO A 108 -35.96 3.19 3.63
C PRO A 108 -34.84 3.77 2.75
N GLY A 109 -35.16 4.74 1.91
CA GLY A 109 -34.16 5.54 1.20
C GLY A 109 -33.40 6.48 2.15
N GLN A 110 -32.34 7.13 1.66
CA GLN A 110 -31.59 8.14 2.43
C GLN A 110 -32.48 9.33 2.85
N VAL A 111 -33.47 9.67 2.04
CA VAL A 111 -34.47 10.69 2.34
C VAL A 111 -35.85 10.02 2.30
N VAL A 112 -36.38 9.69 3.46
CA VAL A 112 -37.69 9.07 3.60
C VAL A 112 -38.75 10.15 3.81
N THR A 113 -39.67 10.25 2.87
CA THR A 113 -40.78 11.23 2.91
C THR A 113 -42.08 10.66 3.43
N ASP A 114 -42.28 9.33 3.39
CA ASP A 114 -43.46 8.66 3.86
C ASP A 114 -43.14 7.57 4.90
N VAL A 115 -44.03 7.41 5.89
CA VAL A 115 -44.00 6.35 6.93
C VAL A 115 -43.97 4.94 6.31
N ALA A 116 -44.62 4.74 5.18
CA ALA A 116 -44.59 3.49 4.46
C ALA A 116 -43.21 3.10 3.96
N GLU A 117 -42.35 4.07 3.66
CA GLU A 117 -40.98 3.87 3.19
C GLU A 117 -40.03 3.42 4.31
N LEU A 118 -40.42 3.60 5.61
CA LEU A 118 -39.65 3.10 6.76
C LEU A 118 -39.83 1.60 7.01
N TYR A 119 -40.73 0.95 6.27
CA TYR A 119 -40.92 -0.49 6.35
C TYR A 119 -39.70 -1.22 5.77
N THR A 120 -39.04 -1.99 6.59
CA THR A 120 -37.87 -2.80 6.18
C THR A 120 -38.24 -4.27 6.19
N SER A 121 -38.31 -4.87 4.99
CA SER A 121 -38.58 -6.30 4.80
C SER A 121 -38.13 -6.76 3.42
N ASN A 122 -37.72 -8.01 3.30
CA ASN A 122 -37.44 -8.64 2.02
C ASN A 122 -38.59 -9.60 1.69
N HIS A 123 -39.25 -9.39 0.57
CA HIS A 123 -40.37 -10.22 0.12
C HIS A 123 -39.96 -11.02 -1.10
N TYR A 124 -40.18 -12.32 -1.03
CA TYR A 124 -39.97 -13.24 -2.14
C TYR A 124 -41.32 -13.79 -2.58
N ILE A 125 -41.65 -13.74 -3.85
CA ILE A 125 -42.78 -14.49 -4.41
C ILE A 125 -42.23 -15.82 -4.90
N LEU A 126 -42.63 -16.89 -4.28
CA LEU A 126 -42.08 -18.24 -4.44
C LEU A 126 -43.09 -19.20 -5.03
N ALA A 127 -42.59 -20.19 -5.81
CA ALA A 127 -43.27 -21.41 -6.14
C ALA A 127 -42.41 -22.62 -5.78
N LEU A 128 -43.00 -23.81 -5.65
CA LEU A 128 -42.22 -25.02 -5.49
C LEU A 128 -41.60 -25.41 -6.83
N GLY A 129 -40.31 -25.75 -6.79
CA GLY A 129 -39.56 -26.23 -7.95
C GLY A 129 -40.03 -27.59 -8.44
N LYS A 130 -39.80 -27.92 -9.72
CA LYS A 130 -40.26 -29.16 -10.39
C LYS A 130 -39.89 -30.40 -9.64
N ALA A 131 -38.71 -30.46 -9.05
CA ALA A 131 -38.23 -31.62 -8.26
C ALA A 131 -39.11 -31.89 -7.03
N ARG A 132 -39.63 -30.87 -6.34
CA ARG A 132 -40.57 -31.01 -5.21
C ARG A 132 -41.99 -31.33 -5.67
N LEU A 133 -42.46 -30.69 -6.75
CA LEU A 133 -43.80 -30.96 -7.31
C LEU A 133 -43.94 -32.39 -7.84
N SER A 134 -42.87 -33.12 -8.11
CA SER A 134 -42.92 -34.54 -8.46
C SER A 134 -43.25 -35.46 -7.28
N LEU A 135 -43.18 -34.95 -6.05
CA LEU A 135 -43.54 -35.70 -4.86
C LEU A 135 -45.08 -35.66 -4.63
N PRO A 136 -45.74 -36.78 -4.34
CA PRO A 136 -47.23 -36.86 -4.25
C PRO A 136 -47.83 -35.84 -3.27
N GLU A 137 -47.15 -35.57 -2.15
CA GLU A 137 -47.57 -34.64 -1.10
C GLU A 137 -47.58 -33.16 -1.54
N TYR A 138 -46.86 -32.81 -2.60
CA TYR A 138 -46.76 -31.42 -3.11
C TYR A 138 -47.44 -31.20 -4.47
N GLN A 139 -47.90 -32.25 -5.13
CA GLN A 139 -48.56 -32.13 -6.46
C GLN A 139 -49.74 -31.18 -6.47
N SER A 140 -50.51 -31.15 -5.37
CA SER A 140 -51.68 -30.25 -5.23
C SER A 140 -51.32 -28.76 -5.20
N PHE A 141 -50.03 -28.40 -5.06
CA PHE A 141 -49.56 -27.03 -5.00
C PHE A 141 -49.01 -26.52 -6.35
N THR A 142 -49.18 -27.28 -7.41
CA THR A 142 -48.75 -26.90 -8.76
C THR A 142 -49.36 -25.60 -9.17
N GLY A 143 -48.51 -24.62 -9.55
CA GLY A 143 -48.95 -23.27 -10.00
C GLY A 143 -49.28 -22.30 -8.86
N LEU A 144 -49.29 -22.73 -7.61
CA LEU A 144 -49.52 -21.81 -6.47
C LEU A 144 -48.31 -20.96 -6.18
N ARG A 145 -48.53 -19.73 -5.68
CA ARG A 145 -47.51 -18.76 -5.28
C ARG A 145 -47.66 -18.44 -3.80
N CYS A 146 -46.52 -18.27 -3.12
CA CYS A 146 -46.41 -17.85 -1.72
C CYS A 146 -45.53 -16.60 -1.59
N GLU A 147 -45.97 -15.63 -0.84
CA GLU A 147 -45.13 -14.50 -0.44
C GLU A 147 -44.38 -14.87 0.85
N LEU A 148 -43.03 -14.97 0.76
CA LEU A 148 -42.15 -15.12 1.93
C LEU A 148 -41.64 -13.73 2.34
N GLN A 149 -41.95 -13.31 3.55
CA GLN A 149 -41.48 -12.06 4.17
C GLN A 149 -40.36 -12.34 5.16
N VAL A 150 -39.20 -11.66 5.04
CA VAL A 150 -38.04 -11.83 5.90
C VAL A 150 -37.77 -10.53 6.62
N GLN A 151 -37.75 -10.55 7.96
CA GLN A 151 -37.62 -9.34 8.77
C GLN A 151 -37.05 -9.64 10.18
N THR A 152 -36.65 -8.58 10.90
CA THR A 152 -36.29 -8.68 12.32
C THR A 152 -37.51 -8.57 13.22
N ILE A 153 -37.37 -8.97 14.50
CA ILE A 153 -38.43 -8.82 15.51
C ILE A 153 -38.86 -7.35 15.69
N LEU A 154 -37.94 -6.40 15.64
CA LEU A 154 -38.23 -4.96 15.76
C LEU A 154 -39.01 -4.47 14.54
N ASN A 155 -38.60 -4.85 13.34
CA ASN A 155 -39.30 -4.50 12.10
C ASN A 155 -40.66 -5.16 12.05
N HIS A 156 -40.79 -6.41 12.56
CA HIS A 156 -42.07 -7.10 12.66
C HIS A 156 -43.03 -6.37 13.58
N ALA A 157 -42.61 -5.99 14.79
CA ALA A 157 -43.44 -5.27 15.74
C ALA A 157 -43.89 -3.90 15.19
N TRP A 158 -42.99 -3.17 14.54
CA TRP A 158 -43.32 -1.90 13.90
C TRP A 158 -44.28 -2.09 12.72
N ALA A 159 -44.08 -3.10 11.88
CA ALA A 159 -44.92 -3.38 10.72
C ALA A 159 -46.37 -3.71 11.14
N GLU A 160 -46.58 -4.52 12.18
CA GLU A 160 -47.92 -4.82 12.70
C GLU A 160 -48.61 -3.58 13.25
N THR A 161 -47.88 -2.75 14.01
CA THR A 161 -48.38 -1.48 14.54
C THR A 161 -48.75 -0.48 13.44
N ALA A 162 -47.86 -0.29 12.46
CA ALA A 162 -48.07 0.60 11.32
C ALA A 162 -49.24 0.12 10.46
N HIS A 163 -49.37 -1.21 10.25
CA HIS A 163 -50.47 -1.77 9.51
C HIS A 163 -51.82 -1.48 10.15
N ASP A 164 -51.90 -1.56 11.46
CA ASP A 164 -53.16 -1.29 12.18
C ASP A 164 -53.54 0.19 12.22
N ILE A 165 -52.57 1.07 12.36
CA ILE A 165 -52.76 2.52 12.51
C ILE A 165 -52.86 3.22 11.16
N VAL A 166 -51.97 2.92 10.20
CA VAL A 166 -51.80 3.68 8.97
C VAL A 166 -52.63 3.10 7.82
N TYR A 167 -52.69 1.77 7.66
CA TYR A 167 -53.32 1.13 6.51
C TYR A 167 -54.77 0.74 6.70
N LYS A 168 -55.29 0.61 7.93
CA LYS A 168 -56.71 0.29 8.25
C LYS A 168 -57.58 1.51 8.47
N THR A 169 -57.11 2.69 8.22
CA THR A 169 -57.78 3.96 8.48
C THR A 169 -59.04 4.16 7.62
N PRO A 170 -60.15 4.71 8.15
CA PRO A 170 -61.27 5.17 7.33
C PRO A 170 -60.90 6.42 6.55
N GLU A 171 -61.61 6.71 5.45
CA GLU A 171 -61.44 7.98 4.75
C GLU A 171 -61.82 9.14 5.69
N LEU A 172 -60.82 9.97 6.00
CA LEU A 172 -60.99 11.08 6.96
C LEU A 172 -61.50 12.36 6.32
N GLY A 173 -61.38 12.51 5.00
CA GLY A 173 -61.85 13.68 4.27
C GLY A 173 -61.37 15.01 4.85
N ALA A 174 -62.32 15.91 5.13
CA ALA A 174 -62.02 17.18 5.77
C ALA A 174 -61.88 17.11 7.30
N PHE A 175 -62.18 15.96 7.93
CA PHE A 175 -62.12 15.76 9.36
C PHE A 175 -60.90 14.93 9.80
N GLY A 176 -59.96 15.55 10.52
CA GLY A 176 -58.86 14.86 11.14
C GLY A 176 -57.66 14.50 10.22
N ALA A 177 -57.65 14.89 8.97
CA ALA A 177 -56.58 14.57 8.02
C ALA A 177 -55.21 15.11 8.50
N SER A 178 -55.14 16.34 8.97
CA SER A 178 -53.87 16.92 9.48
C SER A 178 -53.40 16.27 10.79
N ALA A 179 -54.31 15.86 11.68
CA ALA A 179 -54.00 15.10 12.88
C ALA A 179 -53.45 13.72 12.55
N PHE A 180 -53.96 13.11 11.50
CA PHE A 180 -53.50 11.82 11.04
C PHE A 180 -52.08 11.90 10.43
N GLU A 181 -51.78 12.95 9.68
CA GLU A 181 -50.37 13.18 9.20
C GLU A 181 -49.43 13.38 10.38
N GLN A 182 -49.83 14.12 11.44
CA GLN A 182 -48.99 14.22 12.65
C GLN A 182 -48.75 12.87 13.35
N ILE A 183 -49.72 11.95 13.30
CA ILE A 183 -49.56 10.59 13.83
C ILE A 183 -48.53 9.83 12.98
N LYS A 184 -48.62 9.92 11.66
CA LYS A 184 -47.63 9.32 10.75
C LYS A 184 -46.23 9.86 11.02
N ASP A 185 -46.06 11.17 11.09
CA ASP A 185 -44.77 11.81 11.41
C ASP A 185 -44.21 11.36 12.76
N ARG A 186 -45.08 11.20 13.77
CA ARG A 186 -44.65 10.66 15.06
C ARG A 186 -44.21 9.22 14.98
N MET A 187 -44.87 8.39 14.22
CA MET A 187 -44.45 7.01 13.95
C MET A 187 -43.11 6.95 13.20
N ALA A 188 -42.92 7.79 12.17
CA ALA A 188 -41.66 7.90 11.45
C ALA A 188 -40.51 8.28 12.39
N ARG A 189 -40.71 9.26 13.30
CA ARG A 189 -39.71 9.64 14.29
C ARG A 189 -39.38 8.50 15.28
N ILE A 190 -40.39 7.71 15.71
CA ILE A 190 -40.15 6.53 16.56
C ILE A 190 -39.26 5.51 15.82
N ALA A 191 -39.56 5.20 14.58
CA ALA A 191 -38.75 4.25 13.80
C ALA A 191 -37.30 4.73 13.67
N ARG A 192 -37.08 5.97 13.20
CA ARG A 192 -35.75 6.51 12.95
C ARG A 192 -34.93 6.69 14.23
N ARG A 193 -35.55 7.27 15.28
CA ARG A 193 -34.83 7.66 16.49
C ARG A 193 -34.62 6.52 17.48
N TYR A 194 -35.46 5.49 17.44
CA TYR A 194 -35.44 4.46 18.49
C TYR A 194 -35.30 3.04 17.89
N LEU A 195 -36.12 2.66 16.90
CA LEU A 195 -36.15 1.27 16.45
C LEU A 195 -34.93 0.88 15.58
N VAL A 196 -34.58 1.73 14.64
CA VAL A 196 -33.41 1.47 13.77
C VAL A 196 -32.11 1.49 14.58
N PRO A 197 -31.85 2.51 15.43
CA PRO A 197 -30.70 2.49 16.34
C PRO A 197 -30.69 1.27 17.26
N ALA A 198 -31.83 0.93 17.88
CA ALA A 198 -31.94 -0.24 18.74
C ALA A 198 -31.60 -1.55 18.02
N GLY A 199 -31.94 -1.67 16.73
CA GLY A 199 -31.57 -2.83 15.92
C GLY A 199 -30.06 -3.01 15.77
N TYR A 200 -29.32 -1.92 15.58
CA TYR A 200 -27.86 -1.95 15.50
C TYR A 200 -27.21 -2.13 16.87
N GLU A 201 -27.76 -1.51 17.93
CA GLU A 201 -27.27 -1.72 19.29
C GLU A 201 -27.44 -3.18 19.75
N LEU A 202 -28.59 -3.81 19.47
CA LEU A 202 -28.78 -5.24 19.74
C LEU A 202 -27.80 -6.12 18.96
N GLN A 203 -27.54 -5.76 17.72
CA GLN A 203 -26.54 -6.45 16.89
C GLN A 203 -25.15 -6.37 17.52
N LYS A 204 -24.74 -5.17 17.99
CA LYS A 204 -23.46 -4.95 18.66
C LYS A 204 -23.37 -5.76 19.96
N VAL A 205 -24.40 -5.70 20.81
CA VAL A 205 -24.47 -6.48 22.07
C VAL A 205 -24.31 -7.97 21.82
N VAL A 206 -24.95 -8.50 20.77
CA VAL A 206 -24.81 -9.91 20.40
C VAL A 206 -23.38 -10.23 19.94
N GLY A 207 -22.78 -9.38 19.12
CA GLY A 207 -21.39 -9.55 18.67
C GLY A 207 -20.39 -9.42 19.82
N ASP A 208 -20.59 -8.49 20.74
CA ASP A 208 -19.75 -8.32 21.92
C ASP A 208 -19.88 -9.52 22.87
N PHE A 209 -21.08 -10.07 23.01
CA PHE A 209 -21.29 -11.30 23.78
C PHE A 209 -20.63 -12.53 23.14
N GLU A 210 -20.71 -12.68 21.84
CA GLU A 210 -20.04 -13.78 21.10
C GLU A 210 -18.51 -13.66 21.27
N ARG A 211 -17.94 -12.47 21.12
CA ARG A 211 -16.51 -12.22 21.36
C ARG A 211 -16.10 -12.53 22.80
N LEU A 212 -16.95 -12.18 23.78
CA LEU A 212 -16.70 -12.47 25.18
C LEU A 212 -16.67 -13.99 25.43
N ILE A 213 -17.61 -14.74 24.87
CA ILE A 213 -17.66 -16.20 25.02
C ILE A 213 -16.47 -16.86 24.32
N GLU A 214 -16.13 -16.38 23.13
CA GLU A 214 -14.98 -16.88 22.36
C GLU A 214 -13.66 -16.57 23.10
N GLY A 215 -13.48 -15.33 23.55
CA GLY A 215 -12.34 -14.93 24.37
C GLY A 215 -12.23 -15.71 25.67
N LYS A 216 -13.36 -15.98 26.35
CA LYS A 216 -13.41 -16.84 27.55
C LYS A 216 -13.00 -18.29 27.27
N ALA A 217 -13.45 -18.86 26.15
CA ALA A 217 -13.04 -20.21 25.75
C ALA A 217 -11.54 -20.29 25.45
N LEU A 218 -10.99 -19.29 24.77
CA LEU A 218 -9.55 -19.19 24.51
C LEU A 218 -8.75 -19.02 25.81
N PHE A 219 -9.23 -18.18 26.71
CA PHE A 219 -8.63 -17.96 28.02
C PHE A 219 -8.62 -19.26 28.86
N ASP A 220 -9.73 -19.99 28.91
CA ASP A 220 -9.84 -21.25 29.62
C ASP A 220 -8.95 -22.37 29.04
N ASN A 221 -8.67 -22.30 27.73
CA ASN A 221 -7.76 -23.20 27.03
C ASN A 221 -6.30 -22.72 27.07
N ASN A 222 -5.97 -21.82 27.98
CA ASN A 222 -4.60 -21.35 28.23
C ASN A 222 -3.92 -20.70 27.02
N ALA A 223 -4.59 -19.68 26.46
CA ALA A 223 -4.15 -18.96 25.25
C ALA A 223 -2.71 -18.42 25.33
N LEU A 224 -2.21 -18.14 26.54
CA LEU A 224 -0.83 -17.70 26.74
C LEU A 224 0.20 -18.82 26.48
N ASP A 225 -0.11 -20.06 26.81
CA ASP A 225 0.78 -21.19 26.49
C ASP A 225 0.66 -21.61 25.02
N ALA A 226 -0.50 -21.42 24.41
CA ALA A 226 -0.72 -21.76 23.01
C ALA A 226 0.25 -21.02 22.05
N VAL A 227 0.64 -19.77 22.36
CA VAL A 227 1.60 -19.02 21.52
C VAL A 227 3.02 -19.60 21.59
N VAL A 228 3.37 -20.22 22.71
CA VAL A 228 4.68 -20.86 22.92
C VAL A 228 4.72 -22.27 22.35
N ASP A 229 3.66 -23.04 22.59
CA ASP A 229 3.55 -24.47 22.24
C ASP A 229 3.11 -24.69 20.80
N ALA A 230 2.87 -23.64 20.02
CA ALA A 230 2.53 -23.70 18.60
C ALA A 230 3.54 -24.58 17.83
N PRO A 231 3.08 -25.53 16.98
CA PRO A 231 3.93 -26.48 16.28
C PRO A 231 4.83 -25.82 15.22
N ASP A 232 4.40 -24.73 14.64
CA ASP A 232 5.11 -23.97 13.62
C ASP A 232 4.78 -22.45 13.69
N ASN A 233 5.45 -21.67 12.87
CA ASN A 233 5.27 -20.22 12.88
C ASN A 233 3.95 -19.74 12.27
N ASN A 234 3.29 -20.51 11.40
CA ASN A 234 1.97 -20.14 10.88
C ASN A 234 0.95 -20.15 12.01
N VAL A 235 0.90 -21.28 12.76
CA VAL A 235 0.02 -21.43 13.92
C VAL A 235 0.38 -20.45 15.04
N ARG A 236 1.68 -20.15 15.22
CA ARG A 236 2.15 -19.20 16.24
C ARG A 236 1.69 -17.77 15.95
N VAL A 237 1.78 -17.33 14.70
CA VAL A 237 1.28 -16.01 14.28
C VAL A 237 -0.23 -15.91 14.52
N GLU A 238 -1.01 -16.91 14.11
CA GLU A 238 -2.46 -16.95 14.35
C GLU A 238 -2.82 -16.94 15.85
N ALA A 239 -2.09 -17.70 16.66
CA ALA A 239 -2.29 -17.71 18.11
C ALA A 239 -1.95 -16.36 18.76
N LEU A 240 -0.89 -15.67 18.33
CA LEU A 240 -0.52 -14.35 18.81
C LEU A 240 -1.56 -13.29 18.42
N GLU A 241 -2.04 -13.31 17.18
CA GLU A 241 -3.09 -12.40 16.70
C GLU A 241 -4.38 -12.64 17.51
N THR A 242 -4.80 -13.88 17.65
CA THR A 242 -5.97 -14.28 18.44
C THR A 242 -5.85 -13.85 19.92
N LEU A 243 -4.69 -14.06 20.53
CA LEU A 243 -4.40 -13.57 21.89
C LEU A 243 -4.58 -12.06 22.00
N SER A 244 -4.01 -11.31 21.05
CA SER A 244 -4.06 -9.84 21.03
C SER A 244 -5.46 -9.27 20.79
N GLU A 245 -6.28 -9.94 19.98
CA GLU A 245 -7.59 -9.43 19.55
C GLU A 245 -8.73 -9.89 20.45
N SER A 246 -8.67 -11.13 20.93
CA SER A 246 -9.81 -11.77 21.59
C SER A 246 -9.62 -12.00 23.09
N VAL A 247 -8.38 -12.08 23.60
CA VAL A 247 -8.12 -12.39 25.02
C VAL A 247 -7.62 -11.17 25.79
N LEU A 248 -6.54 -10.54 25.36
CA LEU A 248 -5.92 -9.42 26.12
C LEU A 248 -6.86 -8.20 26.30
N PRO A 249 -7.70 -7.81 25.33
CA PRO A 249 -8.63 -6.69 25.52
C PRO A 249 -9.73 -6.95 26.60
N LEU A 250 -10.03 -8.21 26.86
CA LEU A 250 -11.06 -8.64 27.80
C LEU A 250 -10.50 -9.04 29.17
N TYR A 251 -9.17 -8.90 29.37
CA TYR A 251 -8.53 -9.26 30.61
C TYR A 251 -8.58 -8.12 31.61
N ASP A 252 -9.44 -8.22 32.64
CA ASP A 252 -9.72 -7.14 33.61
C ASP A 252 -8.46 -6.72 34.40
N GLU A 253 -7.56 -7.67 34.71
CA GLU A 253 -6.37 -7.44 35.53
C GLU A 253 -5.07 -7.43 34.69
N LEU A 254 -5.13 -6.99 33.45
CA LEU A 254 -3.98 -6.96 32.54
C LEU A 254 -2.72 -6.32 33.16
N PRO A 255 -2.75 -5.21 33.90
CA PRO A 255 -1.54 -4.66 34.52
C PRO A 255 -0.83 -5.61 35.49
N LYS A 256 -1.56 -6.47 36.18
CA LYS A 256 -0.97 -7.43 37.12
C LYS A 256 -0.25 -8.59 36.41
N ILE A 257 -0.75 -9.00 35.25
CA ILE A 257 -0.22 -10.17 34.51
C ILE A 257 0.68 -9.74 33.36
N TYR A 258 0.76 -8.45 33.05
CA TYR A 258 1.50 -7.97 31.88
C TYR A 258 2.96 -8.44 31.84
N PRO A 259 3.74 -8.49 32.94
CA PRO A 259 5.07 -9.08 32.93
C PRO A 259 5.08 -10.56 32.50
N ALA A 260 4.08 -11.33 32.89
CA ALA A 260 3.96 -12.74 32.50
C ALA A 260 3.57 -12.89 31.01
N VAL A 261 2.68 -12.01 30.51
CA VAL A 261 2.33 -11.94 29.07
C VAL A 261 3.59 -11.64 28.27
N VAL A 262 4.36 -10.64 28.66
CA VAL A 262 5.61 -10.26 27.97
C VAL A 262 6.63 -11.39 28.00
N ALA A 263 6.77 -12.11 29.12
CA ALA A 263 7.66 -13.26 29.21
C ALA A 263 7.27 -14.36 28.19
N LYS A 264 5.96 -14.61 28.01
CA LYS A 264 5.47 -15.58 27.01
C LYS A 264 5.66 -15.10 25.57
N LEU A 265 5.52 -13.79 25.30
CA LEU A 265 5.83 -13.23 23.99
C LEU A 265 7.31 -13.39 23.64
N LEU A 266 8.22 -13.16 24.59
CA LEU A 266 9.66 -13.37 24.41
C LEU A 266 9.98 -14.85 24.17
N GLU A 267 9.36 -15.75 24.93
CA GLU A 267 9.50 -17.20 24.74
C GLU A 267 8.99 -17.65 23.37
N ALA A 268 7.84 -17.13 22.91
CA ALA A 268 7.31 -17.41 21.60
C ALA A 268 8.25 -16.93 20.48
N ALA A 269 8.83 -15.74 20.62
CA ALA A 269 9.81 -15.22 19.67
C ALA A 269 11.07 -16.10 19.62
N GLU A 270 11.55 -16.58 20.77
CA GLU A 270 12.72 -17.47 20.81
C GLU A 270 12.43 -18.83 20.16
N ARG A 271 11.25 -19.41 20.41
CA ARG A 271 10.79 -20.65 19.77
C ARG A 271 10.67 -20.50 18.25
N ALA A 272 10.27 -19.34 17.79
CA ALA A 272 10.10 -19.06 16.36
C ALA A 272 11.40 -19.18 15.56
N LYS A 273 12.56 -18.88 16.15
CA LYS A 273 13.87 -18.98 15.48
C LYS A 273 14.24 -20.42 15.09
N THR A 274 13.79 -21.40 15.87
CA THR A 274 14.10 -22.81 15.67
C THR A 274 12.97 -23.59 15.02
N SER A 275 11.88 -22.92 14.67
CA SER A 275 10.69 -23.54 14.06
C SER A 275 10.97 -23.96 12.62
N THR A 276 10.57 -25.16 12.25
CA THR A 276 10.67 -25.66 10.87
C THR A 276 9.66 -24.92 9.98
N PRO A 277 10.09 -24.35 8.85
CA PRO A 277 9.16 -23.71 7.92
C PRO A 277 8.14 -24.70 7.37
N VAL A 278 6.86 -24.33 7.39
CA VAL A 278 5.75 -25.14 6.85
C VAL A 278 4.98 -24.30 5.84
N THR A 279 5.00 -24.72 4.56
CA THR A 279 4.19 -24.10 3.53
C THR A 279 2.71 -24.50 3.69
N VAL A 280 1.79 -23.59 3.39
CA VAL A 280 0.35 -23.85 3.47
C VAL A 280 -0.19 -24.02 2.05
N GLU A 281 -0.62 -25.25 1.74
CA GLU A 281 -1.28 -25.55 0.46
C GLU A 281 -2.69 -24.94 0.44
N THR A 282 -3.00 -24.20 -0.62
CA THR A 282 -4.34 -23.64 -0.87
C THR A 282 -4.84 -24.08 -2.24
N PRO A 283 -6.16 -24.00 -2.52
CA PRO A 283 -6.69 -24.25 -3.86
C PRO A 283 -6.11 -23.31 -4.95
N TYR A 284 -5.43 -22.23 -4.56
CA TYR A 284 -4.84 -21.23 -5.44
C TYR A 284 -3.31 -21.26 -5.47
N GLY A 285 -2.68 -22.30 -4.93
CA GLY A 285 -1.23 -22.50 -4.81
C GLY A 285 -0.73 -22.48 -3.37
N ALA A 286 0.57 -22.77 -3.20
CA ALA A 286 1.21 -22.80 -1.88
C ALA A 286 1.51 -21.38 -1.38
N LEU A 287 1.14 -21.09 -0.13
CA LEU A 287 1.55 -19.86 0.56
C LEU A 287 2.90 -20.09 1.25
N PRO A 288 3.83 -19.12 1.19
CA PRO A 288 5.12 -19.25 1.84
C PRO A 288 4.96 -19.41 3.36
N ALA A 289 5.85 -20.20 3.94
CA ALA A 289 5.90 -20.40 5.39
C ALA A 289 6.18 -19.07 6.12
N LYS A 290 5.53 -18.88 7.27
CA LYS A 290 5.84 -17.78 8.18
C LYS A 290 7.23 -17.96 8.80
N THR A 291 8.00 -16.88 8.81
CA THR A 291 9.36 -16.81 9.31
C THR A 291 9.41 -16.31 10.76
N TYR A 292 10.60 -16.30 11.35
CA TYR A 292 10.85 -15.59 12.60
C TYR A 292 10.49 -14.10 12.53
N SER A 293 10.79 -13.45 11.39
CA SER A 293 10.47 -12.03 11.19
C SER A 293 8.96 -11.76 11.26
N ASP A 294 8.12 -12.64 10.68
CA ASP A 294 6.66 -12.52 10.77
C ASP A 294 6.15 -12.60 12.22
N VAL A 295 6.71 -13.52 13.00
CA VAL A 295 6.38 -13.65 14.44
C VAL A 295 6.82 -12.42 15.21
N LEU A 296 8.04 -11.93 14.95
CA LEU A 296 8.58 -10.73 15.59
C LEU A 296 7.74 -9.49 15.31
N ASP A 297 7.24 -9.34 14.10
CA ASP A 297 6.34 -8.24 13.71
C ASP A 297 5.03 -8.25 14.52
N VAL A 298 4.44 -9.43 14.74
CA VAL A 298 3.24 -9.54 15.57
C VAL A 298 3.54 -9.26 17.03
N VAL A 299 4.64 -9.80 17.57
CA VAL A 299 5.09 -9.51 18.93
C VAL A 299 5.33 -8.00 19.11
N ALA A 300 5.99 -7.36 18.17
CA ALA A 300 6.22 -5.91 18.19
C ALA A 300 4.90 -5.13 18.19
N LYS A 301 3.91 -5.51 17.38
CA LYS A 301 2.58 -4.91 17.36
C LYS A 301 1.85 -5.06 18.70
N ILE A 302 1.96 -6.23 19.35
CA ILE A 302 1.37 -6.45 20.68
C ILE A 302 2.05 -5.54 21.70
N LEU A 303 3.37 -5.50 21.73
CA LEU A 303 4.13 -4.59 22.63
C LEU A 303 3.75 -3.13 22.36
N GLN A 304 3.62 -2.71 21.11
CA GLN A 304 3.19 -1.37 20.74
C GLN A 304 1.77 -1.05 21.25
N ARG A 305 0.83 -1.98 21.10
CA ARG A 305 -0.55 -1.80 21.53
C ARG A 305 -0.67 -1.60 23.03
N TYR A 306 0.08 -2.36 23.81
CA TYR A 306 0.00 -2.39 25.28
C TYR A 306 1.17 -1.66 25.99
N ARG A 307 1.99 -0.90 25.25
CA ARG A 307 3.23 -0.26 25.70
C ARG A 307 3.15 0.56 26.99
N TYR A 308 2.00 1.15 27.30
CA TYR A 308 1.79 1.99 28.47
C TYR A 308 1.16 1.24 29.67
N VAL A 309 0.90 -0.06 29.54
CA VAL A 309 0.47 -0.90 30.67
C VAL A 309 1.56 -0.97 31.73
N ASP A 310 2.80 -1.23 31.29
CA ASP A 310 4.02 -1.15 32.08
C ASP A 310 5.19 -0.77 31.16
N VAL A 311 5.62 0.48 31.25
CA VAL A 311 6.65 1.07 30.39
C VAL A 311 7.99 0.38 30.58
N SER A 312 8.38 0.09 31.83
CA SER A 312 9.65 -0.56 32.16
C SER A 312 9.72 -1.98 31.60
N THR A 313 8.65 -2.78 31.81
CA THR A 313 8.57 -4.15 31.29
C THR A 313 8.63 -4.14 29.76
N THR A 314 7.91 -3.21 29.10
CA THR A 314 7.93 -3.07 27.63
C THR A 314 9.32 -2.69 27.14
N PHE A 315 9.97 -1.71 27.77
CA PHE A 315 11.32 -1.29 27.41
C PHE A 315 12.33 -2.45 27.49
N HIS A 316 12.32 -3.20 28.60
CA HIS A 316 13.23 -4.34 28.76
C HIS A 316 12.97 -5.46 27.75
N ALA A 317 11.71 -5.69 27.38
CA ALA A 317 11.36 -6.63 26.32
C ALA A 317 11.93 -6.21 24.97
N LEU A 318 11.79 -4.93 24.61
CA LEU A 318 12.37 -4.39 23.38
C LEU A 318 13.90 -4.49 23.37
N CYS A 319 14.56 -4.21 24.51
CA CYS A 319 16.00 -4.40 24.65
C CYS A 319 16.42 -5.86 24.44
N ASN A 320 15.69 -6.79 25.04
CA ASN A 320 15.96 -8.22 24.89
C ASN A 320 15.86 -8.65 23.41
N LEU A 321 14.76 -8.31 22.74
CA LEU A 321 14.55 -8.65 21.32
C LEU A 321 15.59 -7.99 20.41
N TYR A 322 15.93 -6.71 20.66
CA TYR A 322 16.92 -5.97 19.87
C TYR A 322 18.31 -6.57 19.93
N LEU A 323 18.74 -6.99 21.13
CA LEU A 323 20.04 -7.63 21.34
C LEU A 323 20.16 -8.99 20.65
N HIS A 324 19.05 -9.71 20.52
CA HIS A 324 18.98 -11.02 19.88
C HIS A 324 18.64 -10.96 18.38
N ALA A 325 18.40 -9.77 17.83
CA ALA A 325 18.14 -9.57 16.41
C ALA A 325 19.43 -9.72 15.58
N SER A 326 19.35 -10.54 14.53
CA SER A 326 20.49 -10.93 13.69
C SER A 326 20.76 -9.94 12.56
N CYS A 327 19.76 -9.18 12.13
CA CYS A 327 19.85 -8.26 11.00
C CYS A 327 18.99 -7.00 11.22
N ASP A 328 19.19 -6.01 10.36
CA ASP A 328 18.50 -4.71 10.47
C ASP A 328 17.00 -4.82 10.18
N SER A 329 16.55 -5.77 9.36
CA SER A 329 15.14 -6.01 9.13
C SER A 329 14.40 -6.48 10.39
N GLU A 330 15.08 -7.22 11.28
CA GLU A 330 14.56 -7.64 12.58
C GLU A 330 14.59 -6.51 13.62
N ARG A 331 15.60 -5.63 13.56
CA ARG A 331 15.72 -4.48 14.47
C ARG A 331 14.73 -3.38 14.19
N LYS A 332 14.41 -3.16 12.93
CA LYS A 332 13.55 -2.04 12.48
C LYS A 332 12.18 -1.99 13.18
N PRO A 333 11.35 -3.05 13.24
CA PRO A 333 10.08 -3.00 13.93
C PRO A 333 10.21 -2.70 15.41
N LEU A 334 11.27 -3.17 16.08
CA LEU A 334 11.54 -2.91 17.49
C LEU A 334 11.92 -1.45 17.75
N ILE A 335 12.73 -0.86 16.88
CA ILE A 335 13.07 0.56 16.91
C ILE A 335 11.82 1.41 16.77
N GLU A 336 10.93 1.08 15.83
CA GLU A 336 9.68 1.83 15.64
C GLU A 336 8.76 1.77 16.86
N VAL A 337 8.65 0.61 17.52
CA VAL A 337 7.93 0.51 18.80
C VAL A 337 8.59 1.38 19.88
N GLY A 338 9.93 1.34 20.00
CA GLY A 338 10.68 2.19 20.91
C GLY A 338 10.45 3.67 20.66
N LYS A 339 10.48 4.10 19.40
CA LYS A 339 10.20 5.50 19.01
C LYS A 339 8.80 5.92 19.42
N VAL A 340 7.78 5.08 19.15
CA VAL A 340 6.39 5.38 19.55
C VAL A 340 6.24 5.41 21.07
N LEU A 341 6.98 4.57 21.81
CA LEU A 341 7.00 4.57 23.27
C LEU A 341 7.59 5.88 23.84
N ALA A 342 8.69 6.36 23.24
CA ALA A 342 9.43 7.54 23.69
C ALA A 342 8.90 8.88 23.15
N LYS A 343 7.97 8.85 22.17
CA LYS A 343 7.43 10.03 21.51
C LYS A 343 6.44 10.76 22.43
N HIS A 344 6.57 12.09 22.52
CA HIS A 344 5.62 12.92 23.23
C HIS A 344 4.21 12.83 22.64
N ASN A 345 3.29 12.28 23.41
CA ASN A 345 1.88 12.12 23.05
C ASN A 345 1.00 12.95 23.98
N LEU A 346 0.11 13.79 23.43
CA LEU A 346 -0.71 14.71 24.21
C LEU A 346 -1.63 13.96 25.19
N GLY A 347 -2.26 12.86 24.79
CA GLY A 347 -3.14 12.07 25.67
C GLY A 347 -2.38 11.41 26.81
N VAL A 348 -1.16 10.95 26.57
CA VAL A 348 -0.28 10.39 27.60
C VAL A 348 0.19 11.50 28.56
N TRP A 349 0.59 12.65 28.00
CA TRP A 349 1.02 13.80 28.81
C TRP A 349 -0.08 14.36 29.72
N GLN A 350 -1.30 14.41 29.23
CA GLN A 350 -2.45 14.83 30.05
C GLN A 350 -2.71 13.88 31.24
N LYS A 351 -2.39 12.60 31.10
CA LYS A 351 -2.65 11.58 32.12
C LYS A 351 -1.46 11.33 33.04
N TYR A 352 -0.24 11.32 32.49
CA TYR A 352 0.97 10.87 33.18
C TYR A 352 2.09 11.94 33.24
N GLY A 353 1.91 13.10 32.59
CA GLY A 353 2.98 14.10 32.44
C GLY A 353 4.16 13.53 31.63
N GLN A 354 5.38 13.76 32.11
CA GLN A 354 6.64 13.26 31.51
C GLN A 354 7.12 11.94 32.14
N ALA A 355 6.28 11.26 32.90
CA ALA A 355 6.70 10.06 33.65
C ALA A 355 7.16 8.90 32.73
N VAL A 356 6.63 8.81 31.51
CA VAL A 356 7.03 7.77 30.56
C VAL A 356 8.48 7.95 30.10
N GLU A 357 8.83 9.16 29.69
CA GLU A 357 10.18 9.50 29.23
C GLU A 357 11.21 9.40 30.37
N ASP A 358 10.84 9.81 31.58
CA ASP A 358 11.71 9.66 32.76
C ASP A 358 11.97 8.17 33.09
N ILE A 359 10.96 7.29 33.03
CA ILE A 359 11.10 5.85 33.22
C ILE A 359 12.04 5.26 32.17
N ILE A 360 11.90 5.67 30.90
CA ILE A 360 12.79 5.19 29.82
C ILE A 360 14.24 5.57 30.11
N LEU A 361 14.49 6.82 30.51
CA LEU A 361 15.85 7.27 30.87
C LEU A 361 16.43 6.51 32.07
N ASP A 362 15.62 6.23 33.09
CA ASP A 362 16.01 5.43 34.22
C ASP A 362 16.40 4.00 33.80
N CYS A 363 15.53 3.35 32.99
CA CYS A 363 15.82 2.03 32.43
C CYS A 363 17.10 2.01 31.58
N ILE A 364 17.38 3.04 30.76
CA ILE A 364 18.62 3.13 29.98
C ILE A 364 19.84 3.24 30.92
N THR A 365 19.72 4.01 32.01
CA THR A 365 20.80 4.20 32.97
C THR A 365 21.12 2.91 33.75
N GLU A 366 20.14 2.04 33.95
CA GLU A 366 20.26 0.74 34.62
C GLU A 366 20.88 -0.35 33.73
N LEU A 367 20.98 -0.12 32.40
CA LEU A 367 21.65 -1.07 31.49
C LEU A 367 23.11 -1.27 31.89
N THR A 368 23.60 -2.53 31.83
CA THR A 368 24.97 -2.87 32.18
C THR A 368 25.99 -2.21 31.26
N GLU A 369 27.23 -2.06 31.73
CA GLU A 369 28.35 -1.55 30.94
C GLU A 369 28.65 -2.37 29.68
N THR A 370 28.27 -3.65 29.67
CA THR A 370 28.41 -4.53 28.48
C THR A 370 27.26 -4.44 27.51
N THR A 371 26.03 -4.21 27.97
CA THR A 371 24.81 -4.14 27.15
C THR A 371 24.66 -2.78 26.48
N ARG A 372 24.99 -1.73 27.23
CA ARG A 372 24.76 -0.35 26.82
C ARG A 372 25.44 0.04 25.49
N PRO A 373 26.69 -0.32 25.22
CA PRO A 373 27.33 -0.06 23.92
C PRO A 373 26.64 -0.76 22.75
N GLN A 374 26.13 -1.98 22.96
CA GLN A 374 25.41 -2.75 21.92
C GLN A 374 24.04 -2.15 21.57
N MET A 375 23.48 -1.32 22.47
CA MET A 375 22.17 -0.67 22.31
C MET A 375 22.27 0.76 21.78
N THR A 376 23.47 1.24 21.39
CA THR A 376 23.68 2.65 21.02
C THR A 376 22.70 3.15 20.00
N GLY A 377 22.47 2.44 18.88
CA GLY A 377 21.51 2.85 17.85
C GLY A 377 20.08 2.95 18.39
N PHE A 378 19.65 1.97 19.20
CA PHE A 378 18.34 1.98 19.84
C PHE A 378 18.18 3.15 20.82
N ILE A 379 19.17 3.37 21.70
CA ILE A 379 19.20 4.49 22.66
C ILE A 379 19.17 5.84 21.93
N ALA A 380 19.92 5.98 20.85
CA ALA A 380 19.94 7.19 20.03
C ALA A 380 18.56 7.51 19.44
N GLU A 381 17.88 6.52 18.86
CA GLU A 381 16.53 6.69 18.28
C GLU A 381 15.49 7.09 19.34
N LEU A 382 15.49 6.48 20.52
CA LEU A 382 14.61 6.87 21.62
C LEU A 382 14.93 8.29 22.12
N SER A 383 16.21 8.59 22.30
CA SER A 383 16.67 9.90 22.77
C SER A 383 16.30 11.02 21.78
N GLU A 384 16.28 10.75 20.48
CA GLU A 384 15.81 11.69 19.46
C GLU A 384 14.35 12.06 19.68
N GLN A 385 13.49 11.08 20.02
CA GLN A 385 12.08 11.34 20.33
C GLN A 385 11.93 12.13 21.64
N ILE A 386 12.67 11.77 22.69
CA ILE A 386 12.62 12.48 23.98
C ILE A 386 13.11 13.93 23.85
N LEU A 387 14.12 14.17 23.00
CA LEU A 387 14.64 15.51 22.74
C LEU A 387 13.78 16.35 21.79
N SER A 388 12.75 15.79 21.18
CA SER A 388 11.80 16.54 20.37
C SER A 388 11.09 17.61 21.21
N CYS A 389 10.83 18.77 20.62
CA CYS A 389 9.98 19.80 21.22
C CYS A 389 8.55 19.77 20.66
N GLU A 390 8.16 18.71 19.98
CA GLU A 390 6.85 18.56 19.37
C GLU A 390 6.02 17.50 20.10
N VAL A 391 4.75 17.77 20.23
CA VAL A 391 3.75 16.83 20.72
C VAL A 391 2.74 16.54 19.63
N SER A 392 2.31 15.31 19.54
CA SER A 392 1.27 14.90 18.60
C SER A 392 0.19 14.10 19.29
N ASN A 393 -1.03 14.17 18.74
CA ASN A 393 -2.14 13.33 19.14
C ASN A 393 -2.98 13.01 17.91
N GLU A 394 -3.62 11.86 17.93
CA GLU A 394 -4.57 11.43 16.90
C GLU A 394 -5.88 11.07 17.58
N THR A 395 -6.96 11.66 17.13
CA THR A 395 -8.30 11.32 17.58
C THR A 395 -9.12 10.89 16.38
N TRP A 396 -9.80 9.76 16.54
CA TRP A 396 -10.61 9.14 15.51
C TRP A 396 -12.09 9.31 15.84
N SER A 397 -12.86 9.71 14.84
CA SER A 397 -14.32 9.58 14.82
C SER A 397 -14.72 8.61 13.72
N SER A 398 -15.99 8.34 13.55
CA SER A 398 -16.50 7.48 12.48
C SER A 398 -16.20 8.01 11.07
N THR A 399 -15.99 9.32 10.91
CA THR A 399 -15.84 9.99 9.61
C THR A 399 -14.53 10.76 9.47
N THR A 400 -13.84 11.08 10.58
CA THR A 400 -12.69 11.98 10.56
C THR A 400 -11.53 11.45 11.40
N LEU A 401 -10.32 11.62 10.87
CA LEU A 401 -9.08 11.56 11.62
C LEU A 401 -8.61 12.98 11.92
N THR A 402 -8.60 13.35 13.18
CA THR A 402 -8.07 14.65 13.62
C THR A 402 -6.64 14.44 14.11
N MET A 403 -5.68 14.99 13.39
CA MET A 403 -4.28 15.02 13.79
C MET A 403 -3.99 16.35 14.47
N GLN A 404 -3.62 16.30 15.74
CA GLN A 404 -3.19 17.45 16.52
C GLN A 404 -1.66 17.41 16.61
N GLN A 405 -1.00 18.49 16.20
CA GLN A 405 0.45 18.65 16.31
C GLN A 405 0.76 20.07 16.78
N GLY A 406 1.71 20.18 17.69
CA GLY A 406 2.08 21.49 18.24
C GLY A 406 3.40 21.43 18.98
N ALA A 407 3.84 22.59 19.48
CA ALA A 407 5.01 22.71 20.32
C ALA A 407 4.67 22.32 21.75
N LEU A 408 5.64 21.69 22.44
CA LEU A 408 5.59 21.51 23.89
C LEU A 408 5.64 22.85 24.61
N SER A 409 4.95 22.95 25.74
CA SER A 409 5.10 24.09 26.63
C SER A 409 6.37 23.93 27.48
N TYR A 410 7.09 25.03 27.69
CA TYR A 410 8.24 25.04 28.62
C TYR A 410 7.80 24.64 30.03
N SER A 411 8.59 23.82 30.68
CA SER A 411 8.50 23.49 32.10
C SER A 411 9.87 23.11 32.66
N ASN A 412 10.06 23.29 33.98
CA ASN A 412 11.28 22.84 34.65
C ASN A 412 11.50 21.32 34.55
N ALA A 413 10.42 20.55 34.38
CA ALA A 413 10.51 19.11 34.16
C ALA A 413 11.03 18.80 32.77
N LEU A 414 10.57 19.50 31.73
CA LEU A 414 11.09 19.38 30.37
C LEU A 414 12.57 19.79 30.28
N ASP A 415 12.95 20.86 30.97
CA ASP A 415 14.36 21.32 31.03
C ASP A 415 15.27 20.21 31.63
N ARG A 416 14.86 19.64 32.78
CA ARG A 416 15.59 18.53 33.41
C ARG A 416 15.65 17.28 32.55
N LEU A 417 14.52 16.89 31.96
CA LEU A 417 14.42 15.72 31.06
C LEU A 417 15.41 15.82 29.90
N ARG A 418 15.37 16.94 29.18
CA ARG A 418 16.27 17.19 28.04
C ARG A 418 17.74 17.29 28.46
N GLY A 419 18.03 17.94 29.61
CA GLY A 419 19.36 17.99 30.17
C GLY A 419 19.91 16.60 30.49
N ARG A 420 19.13 15.75 31.18
CA ARG A 420 19.49 14.35 31.45
C ARG A 420 19.78 13.56 30.17
N THR A 421 18.93 13.72 29.16
CA THR A 421 19.07 13.03 27.88
C THR A 421 20.36 13.46 27.15
N ILE A 422 20.69 14.74 27.13
CA ILE A 422 21.92 15.24 26.51
C ILE A 422 23.16 14.68 27.25
N GLU A 423 23.18 14.69 28.60
CA GLU A 423 24.29 14.13 29.37
C GLU A 423 24.40 12.60 29.17
N LEU A 424 23.29 11.89 29.10
CA LEU A 424 23.24 10.48 28.74
C LEU A 424 23.92 10.22 27.38
N LEU A 425 23.55 11.00 26.35
CA LEU A 425 24.12 10.87 25.00
C LEU A 425 25.62 11.24 24.95
N LYS A 426 26.07 12.25 25.68
CA LYS A 426 27.50 12.56 25.83
C LYS A 426 28.29 11.37 26.44
N THR A 427 27.70 10.74 27.45
CA THR A 427 28.28 9.54 28.07
C THR A 427 28.29 8.39 27.07
N GLN A 428 27.16 8.21 26.31
CA GLN A 428 27.03 7.18 25.29
C GLN A 428 28.11 7.33 24.21
N TYR A 429 28.34 8.57 23.73
CA TYR A 429 29.38 8.87 22.74
C TYR A 429 30.76 8.39 23.20
N SER A 430 31.08 8.56 24.50
CA SER A 430 32.39 8.22 25.07
C SER A 430 32.63 6.71 25.13
N ILE A 431 31.55 5.89 25.18
CA ILE A 431 31.68 4.43 25.23
C ILE A 431 31.56 3.77 23.85
N CYS A 432 31.22 4.52 22.80
CA CYS A 432 31.12 4.00 21.43
C CYS A 432 32.50 3.59 20.90
N SER A 433 32.59 2.38 20.32
CA SER A 433 33.81 1.83 19.74
C SER A 433 34.08 2.24 18.31
N ASP A 434 33.01 2.55 17.54
CA ASP A 434 33.04 2.81 16.10
C ASP A 434 32.37 4.14 15.73
N ASP A 435 32.62 4.58 14.53
CA ASP A 435 32.14 5.87 14.04
C ASP A 435 30.64 5.86 13.67
N ASP A 436 30.06 4.72 13.28
CA ASP A 436 28.63 4.64 12.97
C ASP A 436 27.80 4.85 14.23
N ALA A 437 28.18 4.17 15.33
CA ALA A 437 27.56 4.36 16.62
C ALA A 437 27.73 5.81 17.13
N ARG A 438 28.91 6.42 16.94
CA ARG A 438 29.15 7.83 17.29
C ARG A 438 28.28 8.77 16.45
N ASN A 439 28.13 8.49 15.18
CA ASN A 439 27.28 9.28 14.27
C ASN A 439 25.80 9.22 14.68
N ASP A 440 25.30 8.06 15.11
CA ASP A 440 23.93 7.92 15.63
C ASP A 440 23.73 8.80 16.88
N VAL A 441 24.71 8.79 17.80
CA VAL A 441 24.67 9.65 19.00
C VAL A 441 24.70 11.14 18.61
N VAL A 442 25.56 11.54 17.68
CA VAL A 442 25.63 12.92 17.19
C VAL A 442 24.29 13.33 16.57
N ARG A 443 23.67 12.46 15.79
CA ARG A 443 22.35 12.71 15.20
C ARG A 443 21.28 12.92 16.29
N ALA A 444 21.28 12.09 17.32
CA ALA A 444 20.37 12.23 18.45
C ALA A 444 20.60 13.54 19.25
N LEU A 445 21.86 13.89 19.52
CA LEU A 445 22.19 15.17 20.16
C LEU A 445 21.67 16.37 19.34
N LEU A 446 21.80 16.32 18.01
CA LEU A 446 21.33 17.35 17.11
C LEU A 446 19.81 17.47 17.06
N ALA A 447 19.04 16.43 17.41
CA ALA A 447 17.59 16.53 17.57
C ALA A 447 17.22 17.53 18.69
N GLY A 448 17.99 17.56 19.77
CA GLY A 448 17.82 18.53 20.85
C GLY A 448 18.08 19.99 20.48
N THR A 449 18.61 20.24 19.30
CA THR A 449 18.92 21.59 18.80
C THR A 449 17.83 22.19 17.89
N ARG A 450 16.82 21.38 17.51
CA ARG A 450 15.79 21.79 16.54
C ARG A 450 14.62 22.47 17.24
N PRO A 451 14.21 23.68 16.78
CA PRO A 451 12.95 24.25 17.22
C PRO A 451 11.76 23.46 16.63
N PRO A 452 10.56 23.58 17.24
CA PRO A 452 9.36 22.98 16.68
C PRO A 452 9.10 23.47 15.25
N TYR A 453 8.79 22.56 14.36
CA TYR A 453 8.46 22.89 12.98
C TYR A 453 7.05 23.49 12.85
N ARG A 454 6.12 23.06 13.73
CA ARG A 454 4.71 23.47 13.73
C ARG A 454 4.29 24.04 15.09
N GLY A 455 3.32 24.94 15.03
CA GLY A 455 2.75 25.61 16.23
C GLY A 455 3.55 26.84 16.68
N ASN A 456 2.89 27.63 17.53
CA ASN A 456 3.54 28.74 18.22
C ASN A 456 4.22 28.22 19.47
N TYR A 457 5.40 28.70 19.78
CA TYR A 457 6.15 28.33 20.98
C TYR A 457 6.67 29.56 21.70
N SER A 458 6.87 29.42 23.01
CA SER A 458 7.23 30.53 23.88
C SER A 458 8.71 30.88 23.83
N ASN A 459 9.08 32.09 24.29
CA ASN A 459 10.47 32.50 24.43
C ASN A 459 11.24 31.61 25.39
N GLU A 460 10.59 31.12 26.45
CA GLU A 460 11.21 30.21 27.43
C GLU A 460 11.62 28.88 26.76
N LEU A 461 10.76 28.30 25.90
CA LEU A 461 11.08 27.10 25.14
C LEU A 461 12.25 27.37 24.18
N MET A 462 12.22 28.51 23.47
CA MET A 462 13.33 28.90 22.59
C MET A 462 14.62 29.08 23.37
N GLY A 463 14.59 29.70 24.56
CA GLY A 463 15.71 29.83 25.46
C GLY A 463 16.31 28.49 25.87
N LEU A 464 15.45 27.49 26.17
CA LEU A 464 15.88 26.13 26.47
C LEU A 464 16.58 25.51 25.25
N ILE A 465 16.02 25.64 24.06
CA ILE A 465 16.59 25.08 22.82
C ILE A 465 17.97 25.71 22.53
N LEU A 466 18.10 27.03 22.72
CA LEU A 466 19.40 27.71 22.52
C LEU A 466 20.45 27.22 23.51
N ARG A 467 20.12 27.08 24.80
CA ARG A 467 21.02 26.50 25.81
C ARG A 467 21.46 25.07 25.42
N ASN A 468 20.51 24.22 25.03
CA ASN A 468 20.83 22.85 24.61
C ASN A 468 21.71 22.87 23.36
N THR A 469 21.42 23.74 22.39
CA THR A 469 22.21 23.88 21.16
C THR A 469 23.64 24.32 21.44
N ALA A 470 23.83 25.29 22.32
CA ALA A 470 25.19 25.71 22.75
C ALA A 470 25.93 24.56 23.41
N ALA A 471 25.31 23.86 24.38
CA ALA A 471 25.91 22.73 25.07
C ALA A 471 26.29 21.56 24.15
N VAL A 472 25.47 21.27 23.12
CA VAL A 472 25.75 20.25 22.10
C VAL A 472 26.93 20.72 21.21
N ALA A 473 26.90 21.95 20.73
CA ALA A 473 27.95 22.48 19.86
C ALA A 473 29.32 22.56 20.58
N GLU A 474 29.34 22.94 21.88
CA GLU A 474 30.55 22.91 22.71
C GLU A 474 31.10 21.50 22.89
N PHE A 475 30.24 20.54 23.24
CA PHE A 475 30.64 19.14 23.34
C PHE A 475 31.23 18.62 22.02
N LEU A 476 30.62 18.90 20.90
CA LEU A 476 31.13 18.48 19.59
C LEU A 476 32.47 19.18 19.30
N ALA A 477 32.64 20.46 19.69
CA ALA A 477 33.91 21.18 19.55
C ALA A 477 35.04 20.52 20.35
N ASP A 478 34.75 20.04 21.57
CA ASP A 478 35.73 19.36 22.40
C ASP A 478 36.11 17.98 21.83
N MET A 479 35.15 17.31 21.19
CA MET A 479 35.37 15.99 20.57
C MET A 479 36.01 16.07 19.18
N ALA A 480 35.94 17.21 18.48
CA ALA A 480 36.37 17.36 17.10
C ALA A 480 37.80 16.85 16.83
N PRO A 481 38.82 17.11 17.69
CA PRO A 481 40.18 16.61 17.45
C PRO A 481 40.31 15.08 17.44
N SER A 482 39.44 14.39 18.16
CA SER A 482 39.47 12.92 18.30
C SER A 482 38.57 12.19 17.28
N MET A 483 37.75 12.93 16.50
CA MET A 483 36.91 12.35 15.48
C MET A 483 37.70 11.90 14.28
N SER A 484 37.29 10.80 13.63
CA SER A 484 37.73 10.49 12.27
C SER A 484 37.36 11.58 11.29
N PHE A 485 38.01 11.65 10.15
CA PHE A 485 37.73 12.70 9.15
C PHE A 485 36.29 12.67 8.63
N PRO A 486 35.68 11.50 8.28
CA PRO A 486 34.29 11.45 7.87
C PRO A 486 33.33 11.95 8.95
N LEU A 487 33.49 11.49 10.17
CA LEU A 487 32.64 11.90 11.29
C LEU A 487 32.79 13.40 11.60
N ARG A 488 34.05 13.91 11.58
CA ARG A 488 34.35 15.33 11.80
C ARG A 488 33.71 16.22 10.74
N GLN A 489 33.78 15.81 9.47
CA GLN A 489 33.14 16.54 8.36
C GLN A 489 31.62 16.55 8.47
N SER A 490 31.00 15.43 8.79
CA SER A 490 29.54 15.32 9.02
C SER A 490 29.10 16.20 10.19
N ALA A 491 29.87 16.18 11.28
CA ALA A 491 29.65 17.03 12.46
C ALA A 491 29.82 18.50 12.09
N GLU A 492 30.89 18.86 11.35
CA GLU A 492 31.12 20.27 10.88
C GLU A 492 29.98 20.78 10.03
N ALA A 493 29.48 20.00 9.09
CA ALA A 493 28.33 20.38 8.25
C ALA A 493 27.06 20.60 9.08
N SER A 494 26.88 19.82 10.15
CA SER A 494 25.75 19.94 11.07
C SER A 494 25.88 21.17 11.97
N VAL A 495 27.07 21.39 12.54
CA VAL A 495 27.36 22.56 13.38
C VAL A 495 27.31 23.85 12.56
N HIS A 496 27.75 23.84 11.31
CA HIS A 496 27.60 24.97 10.38
C HIS A 496 26.11 25.28 10.11
N ARG A 497 25.27 24.27 10.02
CA ARG A 497 23.82 24.45 9.91
C ARG A 497 23.24 25.15 11.15
N LEU A 498 23.72 24.81 12.37
CA LEU A 498 23.33 25.52 13.59
C LEU A 498 23.77 26.98 13.55
N TYR A 499 25.02 27.25 13.14
CA TYR A 499 25.52 28.59 12.95
C TYR A 499 24.66 29.45 12.01
N THR A 500 24.21 28.89 10.87
CA THR A 500 23.39 29.57 9.89
C THR A 500 21.92 29.68 10.33
N MET A 501 21.36 28.63 10.94
CA MET A 501 19.97 28.58 11.41
C MET A 501 19.73 29.65 12.50
N TYR A 502 20.69 29.80 13.40
CA TYR A 502 20.63 30.79 14.48
C TYR A 502 21.34 32.13 14.14
N ALA A 503 21.59 32.39 12.87
CA ALA A 503 22.09 33.70 12.45
C ALA A 503 21.08 34.80 12.75
N GLN A 504 19.79 34.52 12.64
CA GLN A 504 18.72 35.45 13.01
C GLN A 504 17.59 34.72 13.76
N LEU A 505 17.14 35.30 14.87
CA LEU A 505 15.94 34.86 15.54
C LEU A 505 14.66 35.25 14.77
N PRO A 506 13.55 34.51 14.96
CA PRO A 506 12.23 34.93 14.49
C PRO A 506 11.93 36.38 14.88
N ALA A 507 11.24 37.13 14.01
CA ALA A 507 11.01 38.56 14.24
C ALA A 507 10.36 38.90 15.58
N SER A 508 9.43 38.01 16.03
CA SER A 508 8.76 38.16 17.34
C SER A 508 9.67 37.94 18.57
N MET A 509 10.88 37.40 18.38
CA MET A 509 11.80 37.02 19.46
C MET A 509 13.08 37.84 19.48
N ARG A 510 13.30 38.76 18.53
CA ARG A 510 14.56 39.50 18.35
C ARG A 510 14.90 40.49 19.43
N GLU A 511 13.87 41.00 20.10
CA GLU A 511 14.00 42.03 21.13
C GLU A 511 14.26 41.44 22.53
N ASP A 512 14.19 40.09 22.68
CA ASP A 512 14.45 39.42 23.93
C ASP A 512 15.96 39.29 24.19
N PRO A 513 16.51 39.93 25.24
CA PRO A 513 17.96 39.92 25.52
C PRO A 513 18.52 38.53 25.81
N VAL A 514 17.75 37.68 26.51
CA VAL A 514 18.15 36.31 26.86
C VAL A 514 18.30 35.44 25.62
N LEU A 515 17.38 35.58 24.67
CA LEU A 515 17.45 34.83 23.40
C LEU A 515 18.58 35.35 22.51
N THR A 516 18.82 36.66 22.54
CA THR A 516 19.92 37.27 21.78
C THR A 516 21.26 36.80 22.32
N ASP A 517 21.45 36.74 23.67
CA ASP A 517 22.67 36.19 24.28
C ASP A 517 22.82 34.68 23.98
N GLY A 518 21.76 33.88 24.12
CA GLY A 518 21.74 32.47 23.74
C GLY A 518 22.15 32.21 22.27
N ARG A 519 21.69 33.04 21.35
CA ARG A 519 22.09 32.99 19.95
C ARG A 519 23.60 33.26 19.77
N ILE A 520 24.14 34.27 20.48
CA ILE A 520 25.56 34.58 20.44
C ILE A 520 26.38 33.39 20.94
N GLN A 521 25.96 32.75 22.03
CA GLN A 521 26.63 31.57 22.59
C GLN A 521 26.63 30.40 21.60
N VAL A 522 25.51 30.12 20.94
CA VAL A 522 25.42 29.05 19.91
C VAL A 522 26.41 29.32 18.78
N ARG A 523 26.47 30.56 18.28
CA ARG A 523 27.37 30.92 17.18
C ARG A 523 28.86 30.85 17.62
N ALA A 524 29.17 31.27 18.82
CA ALA A 524 30.50 31.16 19.37
C ALA A 524 30.94 29.68 19.53
N ALA A 525 30.08 28.83 20.06
CA ALA A 525 30.35 27.39 20.18
C ALA A 525 30.56 26.74 18.80
N ALA A 526 29.75 27.10 17.81
CA ALA A 526 29.88 26.61 16.44
C ALA A 526 31.22 27.05 15.80
N GLN A 527 31.64 28.31 15.98
CA GLN A 527 32.91 28.79 15.52
C GLN A 527 34.09 28.11 16.23
N ARG A 528 33.97 27.84 17.53
CA ARG A 528 34.97 27.07 18.29
C ARG A 528 35.14 25.66 17.69
N PHE A 529 34.05 24.99 17.30
CA PHE A 529 34.14 23.69 16.60
C PHE A 529 34.97 23.83 15.31
N ARG A 530 34.62 24.80 14.45
CA ARG A 530 35.35 25.07 13.21
C ARG A 530 36.84 25.30 13.48
N ASP A 531 37.17 26.10 14.50
CA ASP A 531 38.53 26.47 14.81
C ASP A 531 39.34 25.26 15.32
N HIS A 532 38.75 24.40 16.16
CA HIS A 532 39.35 23.14 16.59
C HIS A 532 39.56 22.18 15.42
N ALA A 533 38.55 22.01 14.55
CA ALA A 533 38.62 21.11 13.41
C ALA A 533 39.70 21.56 12.40
N ASN A 534 39.83 22.88 12.17
CA ASN A 534 40.79 23.45 11.22
C ASN A 534 42.26 23.57 11.75
N GLN A 535 42.50 23.25 13.01
CA GLN A 535 43.88 23.11 13.50
C GLN A 535 44.61 21.95 12.81
N ASP A 536 43.88 20.95 12.37
CA ASP A 536 44.43 19.81 11.64
C ASP A 536 44.46 20.11 10.13
N GLN A 537 45.67 20.43 9.62
CA GLN A 537 45.84 20.73 8.20
C GLN A 537 45.51 19.56 7.28
N GLU A 538 45.69 18.33 7.72
CA GLU A 538 45.29 17.15 6.95
C GLU A 538 43.79 17.07 6.82
N PHE A 539 43.03 17.43 7.87
CA PHE A 539 41.57 17.53 7.78
C PHE A 539 41.11 18.66 6.82
N VAL A 540 41.83 19.80 6.83
CA VAL A 540 41.50 20.90 5.90
C VAL A 540 41.70 20.46 4.45
N ILE A 541 42.78 19.74 4.11
CA ILE A 541 43.00 19.18 2.78
C ILE A 541 41.90 18.16 2.43
N TYR A 542 41.57 17.24 3.34
CA TYR A 542 40.51 16.26 3.16
C TYR A 542 39.17 16.92 2.83
N LYS A 543 38.73 17.92 3.62
CA LYS A 543 37.44 18.57 3.38
C LYS A 543 37.37 19.42 2.12
N ILE A 544 38.52 19.98 1.65
CA ILE A 544 38.58 20.66 0.35
C ILE A 544 38.30 19.67 -0.79
N LEU A 545 38.88 18.48 -0.71
CA LEU A 545 38.77 17.46 -1.75
C LEU A 545 37.39 16.77 -1.77
N ILE A 546 36.84 16.43 -0.61
CA ILE A 546 35.65 15.57 -0.49
C ILE A 546 34.42 16.27 0.10
N GLY A 547 34.61 17.34 0.89
CA GLY A 547 33.49 18.06 1.52
C GLY A 547 32.71 18.92 0.53
N TYR A 548 31.43 19.10 0.79
CA TYR A 548 30.54 19.97 -0.01
C TYR A 548 30.11 21.22 0.74
N LYS A 549 29.67 21.08 1.99
CA LYS A 549 29.20 22.16 2.87
C LYS A 549 30.27 22.52 3.88
N SER A 550 30.20 23.73 4.42
CA SER A 550 31.10 24.26 5.47
C SER A 550 32.59 24.35 5.10
N VAL A 551 32.96 24.07 3.86
CA VAL A 551 34.35 24.08 3.38
C VAL A 551 34.87 25.51 3.22
N PHE A 552 34.01 26.45 2.87
CA PHE A 552 34.38 27.81 2.54
C PHE A 552 34.48 28.66 3.82
N PRO A 553 35.61 29.32 4.09
CA PRO A 553 35.77 30.16 5.29
C PRO A 553 34.72 31.28 5.39
N GLN A 554 34.29 31.83 4.24
CA GLN A 554 33.28 32.88 4.16
C GLN A 554 31.87 32.42 4.60
N GLU A 555 31.55 31.14 4.53
CA GLU A 555 30.24 30.63 5.01
C GLU A 555 30.11 30.70 6.54
N TRP A 556 31.20 30.91 7.26
CA TRP A 556 31.25 31.14 8.71
C TRP A 556 31.24 32.65 9.08
N THR A 557 30.83 33.48 8.14
CA THR A 557 30.60 34.92 8.30
C THR A 557 29.14 35.23 7.89
N ASP A 558 28.74 36.50 8.01
CA ASP A 558 27.41 36.93 7.57
C ASP A 558 27.36 37.28 6.07
N GLU A 559 28.46 37.06 5.34
CA GLU A 559 28.55 37.30 3.91
C GLU A 559 27.88 36.20 3.10
N LYS A 560 27.03 36.60 2.12
CA LYS A 560 26.42 35.65 1.19
C LYS A 560 27.40 35.32 0.07
N LEU A 561 27.86 34.09 0.04
CA LEU A 561 28.77 33.64 -1.02
C LEU A 561 27.98 33.21 -2.27
N SER A 562 28.32 33.72 -3.45
CA SER A 562 27.73 33.30 -4.71
C SER A 562 28.23 31.90 -5.12
N LEU A 563 27.48 31.23 -6.00
CA LEU A 563 27.92 29.93 -6.55
C LEU A 563 29.24 30.05 -7.32
N ASP A 564 29.44 31.17 -8.05
CA ASP A 564 30.67 31.42 -8.78
C ASP A 564 31.85 31.60 -7.84
N ALA A 565 31.71 32.38 -6.77
CA ALA A 565 32.75 32.55 -5.77
C ALA A 565 33.12 31.22 -5.08
N LYS A 566 32.17 30.35 -4.85
CA LYS A 566 32.42 28.99 -4.35
C LYS A 566 33.24 28.15 -5.33
N ARG A 567 32.92 28.22 -6.61
CA ARG A 567 33.67 27.55 -7.67
C ARG A 567 35.09 28.06 -7.79
N GLU A 568 35.27 29.37 -7.84
CA GLU A 568 36.58 30.04 -7.90
C GLU A 568 37.46 29.66 -6.71
N TYR A 569 36.88 29.68 -5.50
CA TYR A 569 37.63 29.24 -4.30
C TYR A 569 38.12 27.81 -4.44
N ARG A 570 37.26 26.87 -4.85
CA ARG A 570 37.64 25.46 -5.02
C ARG A 570 38.70 25.29 -6.11
N GLU A 571 38.57 25.98 -7.23
CA GLU A 571 39.56 25.92 -8.33
C GLU A 571 40.90 26.45 -7.87
N SER A 572 40.91 27.52 -7.05
CA SER A 572 42.14 28.06 -6.45
C SER A 572 42.80 27.08 -5.50
N GLU A 573 42.01 26.50 -4.56
CA GLU A 573 42.52 25.51 -3.61
C GLU A 573 43.01 24.23 -4.29
N VAL A 574 42.27 23.72 -5.28
CA VAL A 574 42.72 22.58 -6.10
C VAL A 574 44.09 22.89 -6.78
N THR A 575 44.23 24.11 -7.30
CA THR A 575 45.47 24.52 -7.94
C THR A 575 46.64 24.63 -6.94
N ASN A 576 46.40 25.13 -5.73
CA ASN A 576 47.36 25.17 -4.66
C ASN A 576 47.79 23.75 -4.22
N LEU A 577 46.81 22.85 -4.02
CA LEU A 577 47.03 21.48 -3.66
C LEU A 577 47.86 20.73 -4.74
N LEU A 578 47.51 20.91 -6.03
CA LEU A 578 48.27 20.33 -7.14
C LEU A 578 49.73 20.83 -7.18
N GLY A 579 49.98 22.08 -6.81
CA GLY A 579 51.32 22.64 -6.71
C GLY A 579 52.22 21.96 -5.65
N SER A 580 51.62 21.32 -4.66
CA SER A 580 52.33 20.58 -3.61
C SER A 580 52.58 19.09 -3.93
N VAL A 581 52.04 18.60 -5.07
CA VAL A 581 52.23 17.23 -5.53
C VAL A 581 53.56 17.16 -6.33
N SER A 582 54.45 16.30 -5.91
CA SER A 582 55.74 16.02 -6.57
C SER A 582 56.17 14.59 -6.30
N GLU A 583 57.20 14.11 -6.97
CA GLU A 583 57.74 12.77 -6.70
C GLU A 583 58.19 12.64 -5.22
N ALA A 584 58.72 13.72 -4.61
CA ALA A 584 59.13 13.70 -3.21
C ALA A 584 57.94 13.64 -2.23
N THR A 585 56.74 14.06 -2.63
CA THR A 585 55.55 14.06 -1.79
C THR A 585 54.52 12.98 -2.24
N ALA A 586 54.88 12.13 -3.19
CA ALA A 586 53.97 11.14 -3.80
C ALA A 586 53.35 10.19 -2.76
N ASP A 587 54.18 9.68 -1.85
CA ASP A 587 53.65 8.74 -0.82
C ASP A 587 52.71 9.43 0.17
N LEU A 588 53.00 10.66 0.56
CA LEU A 588 52.12 11.44 1.43
C LEU A 588 50.78 11.69 0.74
N TRP A 589 50.82 12.05 -0.55
CA TRP A 589 49.56 12.25 -1.31
C TRP A 589 48.77 10.96 -1.56
N TYR A 590 49.46 9.83 -1.75
CA TYR A 590 48.81 8.53 -1.83
C TYR A 590 48.02 8.23 -0.55
N GLN A 591 48.61 8.43 0.64
CA GLN A 591 47.95 8.25 1.95
C GLN A 591 46.75 9.20 2.14
N ARG A 592 46.83 10.46 1.66
CA ARG A 592 45.70 11.41 1.65
C ARG A 592 44.55 10.92 0.80
N LEU A 593 44.86 10.44 -0.42
CA LEU A 593 43.88 9.90 -1.35
C LEU A 593 43.25 8.61 -0.80
N GLU A 594 44.01 7.78 -0.14
CA GLU A 594 43.51 6.55 0.50
C GLU A 594 42.50 6.88 1.62
N LYS A 595 42.72 7.91 2.42
CA LYS A 595 41.75 8.37 3.41
C LYS A 595 40.45 8.82 2.72
N CYS A 596 40.54 9.54 1.59
CA CYS A 596 39.37 9.91 0.79
C CYS A 596 38.67 8.69 0.18
N ALA A 597 39.43 7.68 -0.30
CA ALA A 597 38.92 6.46 -0.91
C ALA A 597 38.11 5.60 0.08
N ASN A 598 38.53 5.57 1.34
CA ASN A 598 37.89 4.83 2.42
C ASN A 598 36.72 5.58 3.06
N THR A 599 36.39 6.78 2.56
CA THR A 599 35.21 7.52 3.04
C THR A 599 33.94 7.00 2.38
N GLU A 600 33.01 6.48 3.17
CA GLU A 600 31.66 6.16 2.73
C GLU A 600 30.80 7.42 2.76
N SER A 601 30.32 7.85 1.62
CA SER A 601 29.38 8.96 1.50
C SER A 601 28.20 8.58 0.61
N ARG A 602 27.01 8.99 1.05
CA ARG A 602 25.77 8.90 0.25
C ARG A 602 25.50 10.18 -0.54
N ASP A 603 26.28 11.22 -0.34
CA ASP A 603 26.15 12.50 -1.05
C ASP A 603 26.99 12.49 -2.33
N LEU A 604 26.33 12.47 -3.48
CA LEU A 604 26.96 12.52 -4.80
C LEU A 604 27.81 13.78 -5.01
N ALA A 605 27.59 14.83 -4.22
CA ALA A 605 28.36 16.07 -4.28
C ALA A 605 29.74 15.96 -3.63
N ASP A 606 30.00 14.99 -2.76
CA ASP A 606 31.26 14.85 -2.03
C ASP A 606 32.48 14.60 -2.93
N SER A 607 32.29 14.02 -4.11
CA SER A 607 33.39 13.74 -5.05
C SER A 607 33.56 14.78 -6.16
N THR A 608 32.79 15.87 -6.14
CA THR A 608 32.80 16.86 -7.22
C THR A 608 34.13 17.59 -7.39
N THR A 609 34.97 17.67 -6.35
CA THR A 609 36.29 18.30 -6.38
C THR A 609 37.39 17.27 -6.57
N LEU A 610 37.30 16.14 -5.88
CA LEU A 610 38.33 15.10 -5.87
C LEU A 610 38.55 14.47 -7.25
N LEU A 611 37.48 14.14 -7.98
CA LEU A 611 37.63 13.46 -9.28
C LEU A 611 38.32 14.36 -10.33
N PRO A 612 37.94 15.64 -10.51
CA PRO A 612 38.70 16.56 -11.35
C PRO A 612 40.14 16.83 -10.85
N PHE A 613 40.36 16.79 -9.53
CA PHE A 613 41.71 16.89 -8.98
C PHE A 613 42.60 15.72 -9.47
N LEU A 614 42.07 14.49 -9.45
CA LEU A 614 42.79 13.29 -9.93
C LEU A 614 43.15 13.38 -11.41
N VAL A 615 42.21 13.83 -12.26
CA VAL A 615 42.49 14.06 -13.69
C VAL A 615 43.58 15.10 -13.91
N LYS A 616 43.51 16.24 -13.21
CA LYS A 616 44.50 17.30 -13.31
C LYS A 616 45.86 16.87 -12.75
N LEU A 617 45.87 16.09 -11.65
CA LEU A 617 47.08 15.50 -11.09
C LEU A 617 47.76 14.59 -12.12
N ALA A 618 47.03 13.69 -12.71
CA ALA A 618 47.55 12.73 -13.68
C ALA A 618 48.08 13.42 -14.94
N ALA A 619 47.44 14.51 -15.38
CA ALA A 619 47.91 15.28 -16.54
C ALA A 619 49.18 16.08 -16.24
N ARG A 620 49.32 16.64 -14.99
CA ARG A 620 50.45 17.51 -14.62
C ARG A 620 51.66 16.75 -14.06
N GLN A 621 51.40 15.66 -13.33
CA GLN A 621 52.43 14.83 -12.67
C GLN A 621 52.30 13.37 -13.11
N PRO A 622 52.53 13.06 -14.38
CA PRO A 622 52.20 11.76 -14.94
C PRO A 622 53.05 10.62 -14.30
N GLN A 623 54.27 10.88 -13.90
CA GLN A 623 55.12 9.86 -13.23
C GLN A 623 54.52 9.50 -11.86
N VAL A 624 54.03 10.47 -11.09
CA VAL A 624 53.34 10.22 -9.84
C VAL A 624 52.08 9.42 -10.05
N ALA A 625 51.26 9.79 -11.02
CA ALA A 625 50.00 9.08 -11.35
C ALA A 625 50.26 7.62 -11.81
N LEU A 626 51.32 7.38 -12.64
CA LEU A 626 51.71 6.05 -13.01
C LEU A 626 52.12 5.21 -11.80
N SER A 627 52.88 5.79 -10.86
CA SER A 627 53.28 5.10 -9.63
C SER A 627 52.05 4.75 -8.77
N TYR A 628 51.00 5.56 -8.81
CA TYR A 628 49.72 5.26 -8.13
C TYR A 628 48.98 4.11 -8.78
N ILE A 629 48.88 4.11 -10.11
CA ILE A 629 48.25 3.01 -10.86
C ILE A 629 48.93 1.67 -10.55
N ASP A 630 50.23 1.65 -10.45
CA ASP A 630 51.03 0.44 -10.14
C ASP A 630 50.79 -0.10 -8.74
N ARG A 631 50.26 0.74 -7.82
CA ARG A 631 50.00 0.45 -6.39
C ARG A 631 48.53 0.31 -6.04
N LEU A 632 47.59 0.51 -6.97
CA LEU A 632 46.16 0.51 -6.67
C LEU A 632 45.72 -0.83 -6.08
N THR A 633 45.09 -0.76 -4.90
CA THR A 633 44.48 -1.89 -4.19
C THR A 633 43.28 -1.42 -3.39
N GLY A 634 42.28 -2.31 -3.20
CA GLY A 634 41.12 -2.02 -2.36
C GLY A 634 40.35 -0.79 -2.81
N ALA A 635 39.96 0.08 -1.87
CA ALA A 635 39.17 1.27 -2.13
C ALA A 635 39.82 2.25 -3.13
N MET A 636 41.17 2.25 -3.25
CA MET A 636 41.89 3.12 -4.16
C MET A 636 41.65 2.75 -5.66
N GLU A 637 41.25 1.53 -5.96
CA GLU A 637 40.95 1.09 -7.35
C GLU A 637 39.85 1.93 -8.01
N ARG A 638 38.96 2.49 -7.22
CA ARG A 638 37.88 3.39 -7.69
C ARG A 638 38.42 4.65 -8.41
N TYR A 639 39.67 5.02 -8.19
CA TYR A 639 40.29 6.19 -8.81
C TYR A 639 40.96 5.91 -10.16
N LEU A 640 41.11 4.65 -10.54
CA LEU A 640 41.74 4.25 -11.82
C LEU A 640 41.11 4.95 -13.04
N PRO A 641 39.79 5.06 -13.20
CA PRO A 641 39.18 5.72 -14.37
C PRO A 641 39.67 7.17 -14.57
N TRP A 642 39.79 7.90 -13.47
CA TRP A 642 40.17 9.33 -13.47
C TRP A 642 41.65 9.54 -13.67
N LEU A 643 42.49 8.66 -13.10
CA LEU A 643 43.94 8.66 -13.33
C LEU A 643 44.26 8.31 -14.78
N VAL A 644 43.58 7.29 -15.36
CA VAL A 644 43.74 6.92 -16.77
C VAL A 644 43.30 8.08 -17.67
N ASP A 645 42.19 8.75 -17.40
CA ASP A 645 41.71 9.86 -18.22
C ASP A 645 42.74 11.01 -18.25
N GLY A 646 43.28 11.39 -17.09
CA GLY A 646 44.33 12.42 -17.03
C GLY A 646 45.64 12.00 -17.73
N LEU A 647 46.06 10.76 -17.57
CA LEU A 647 47.28 10.22 -18.19
C LEU A 647 47.17 10.08 -19.70
N MET A 648 46.01 9.69 -20.23
CA MET A 648 45.75 9.63 -21.67
C MET A 648 45.92 10.97 -22.36
N ASN A 649 45.74 12.08 -21.61
CA ASN A 649 45.94 13.45 -22.05
C ASN A 649 47.33 14.03 -21.66
N SER A 650 48.28 13.18 -21.24
CA SER A 650 49.65 13.55 -20.83
C SER A 650 50.72 13.05 -21.82
N THR A 651 51.98 13.36 -21.50
CA THR A 651 53.16 12.83 -22.24
C THR A 651 53.33 11.32 -22.08
N GLU A 652 52.72 10.71 -21.09
CA GLU A 652 52.88 9.29 -20.74
C GLU A 652 51.73 8.41 -21.29
N ALA A 653 50.94 8.89 -22.24
CA ALA A 653 49.83 8.17 -22.80
C ALA A 653 50.20 6.74 -23.31
N ILE A 654 51.40 6.57 -23.83
CA ILE A 654 51.92 5.25 -24.30
C ILE A 654 52.11 4.32 -23.10
N GLN A 655 52.69 4.81 -22.00
CA GLN A 655 52.94 3.97 -20.84
C GLN A 655 51.67 3.53 -20.14
N VAL A 656 50.65 4.39 -20.04
CA VAL A 656 49.35 4.00 -19.50
C VAL A 656 48.65 2.97 -20.40
N ARG A 657 48.82 3.11 -21.72
CA ARG A 657 48.28 2.09 -22.64
C ARG A 657 48.89 0.71 -22.40
N HIS A 658 50.20 0.61 -22.23
CA HIS A 658 50.86 -0.65 -21.86
C HIS A 658 50.33 -1.23 -20.55
N ARG A 659 49.98 -0.38 -19.56
CA ARG A 659 49.38 -0.84 -18.30
C ARG A 659 47.96 -1.32 -18.49
N ILE A 660 47.18 -0.65 -19.33
CA ILE A 660 45.82 -1.12 -19.72
C ILE A 660 45.93 -2.49 -20.35
N ASP A 661 46.89 -2.70 -21.30
CA ASP A 661 47.11 -3.96 -21.95
C ASP A 661 47.51 -5.06 -20.94
N ALA A 662 48.37 -4.75 -19.97
CA ALA A 662 48.74 -5.66 -18.87
C ALA A 662 47.56 -5.98 -17.95
N PHE A 663 46.67 -5.02 -17.70
CA PHE A 663 45.44 -5.27 -16.93
C PHE A 663 44.49 -6.20 -17.69
N LEU A 664 44.36 -6.04 -19.00
CA LEU A 664 43.59 -6.95 -19.85
C LEU A 664 44.15 -8.38 -19.87
N GLU A 665 45.45 -8.51 -19.94
CA GLU A 665 46.13 -9.83 -19.93
C GLU A 665 45.96 -10.52 -18.56
N SER A 666 46.15 -9.77 -17.48
CA SER A 666 46.01 -10.27 -16.10
C SER A 666 44.59 -10.32 -15.59
N ARG A 667 43.58 -9.84 -16.37
CA ARG A 667 42.16 -9.76 -16.05
C ARG A 667 41.90 -8.96 -14.72
N ARG A 668 42.62 -7.89 -14.51
CA ARG A 668 42.50 -7.03 -13.37
C ARG A 668 41.84 -5.70 -13.73
N HIS A 669 41.11 -5.11 -12.81
CA HIS A 669 40.49 -3.78 -12.94
C HIS A 669 39.52 -3.61 -14.12
N LEU A 670 38.91 -4.72 -14.63
CA LEU A 670 38.04 -4.69 -15.80
C LEU A 670 36.82 -3.78 -15.60
N HIS A 671 36.23 -3.82 -14.41
CA HIS A 671 35.14 -2.94 -14.04
C HIS A 671 35.53 -1.46 -14.16
N HIS A 672 36.71 -1.09 -13.67
CA HIS A 672 37.19 0.29 -13.65
C HIS A 672 37.60 0.75 -15.07
N LEU A 673 38.16 -0.12 -15.89
CA LEU A 673 38.42 0.16 -17.30
C LEU A 673 37.12 0.36 -18.10
N ALA A 674 36.12 -0.48 -17.89
CA ALA A 674 34.79 -0.29 -18.48
C ALA A 674 34.19 1.05 -18.03
N TRP A 675 34.37 1.44 -16.73
CA TRP A 675 33.93 2.72 -16.21
C TRP A 675 34.62 3.90 -16.88
N TYR A 676 35.94 3.85 -17.07
CA TYR A 676 36.71 4.86 -17.83
C TYR A 676 36.15 5.01 -19.25
N LEU A 677 35.88 3.90 -19.94
CA LEU A 677 35.42 3.92 -21.32
C LEU A 677 34.01 4.53 -21.49
N ARG A 678 33.25 4.73 -20.44
CA ARG A 678 31.97 5.48 -20.51
C ARG A 678 32.15 6.93 -20.93
N PHE A 679 33.27 7.55 -20.60
CA PHE A 679 33.53 8.97 -20.84
C PHE A 679 34.88 9.23 -21.58
N ALA A 680 35.59 8.19 -21.96
CA ALA A 680 36.89 8.31 -22.63
C ALA A 680 36.79 9.15 -23.91
N ASN A 681 37.76 10.07 -24.08
CA ASN A 681 37.89 10.88 -25.28
C ASN A 681 39.39 11.06 -25.59
N PRO A 682 39.90 10.51 -26.73
CA PRO A 682 39.19 9.74 -27.75
C PRO A 682 38.73 8.35 -27.28
N PHE A 683 37.61 7.90 -27.80
CA PHE A 683 37.04 6.59 -27.46
C PHE A 683 37.54 5.49 -28.41
N ASP A 684 37.85 4.32 -27.82
CA ASP A 684 38.37 3.15 -28.51
C ASP A 684 37.41 1.97 -28.41
N VAL A 685 36.65 1.70 -29.48
CA VAL A 685 35.68 0.57 -29.54
C VAL A 685 36.39 -0.77 -29.34
N SER A 686 37.61 -0.94 -29.90
CA SER A 686 38.34 -2.20 -29.80
C SER A 686 38.80 -2.49 -28.35
N LEU A 687 39.13 -1.44 -27.63
CA LEU A 687 39.45 -1.56 -26.18
C LEU A 687 38.20 -1.99 -25.38
N LEU A 688 37.06 -1.38 -25.64
CA LEU A 688 35.84 -1.78 -24.95
C LEU A 688 35.43 -3.23 -25.26
N GLU A 689 35.56 -3.67 -26.51
CA GLU A 689 35.31 -5.05 -26.86
C GLU A 689 36.27 -6.03 -26.16
N GLN A 690 37.55 -5.66 -26.02
CA GLN A 690 38.52 -6.47 -25.29
C GLN A 690 38.18 -6.54 -23.79
N VAL A 691 37.82 -5.40 -23.19
CA VAL A 691 37.36 -5.37 -21.77
C VAL A 691 36.14 -6.26 -21.59
N LEU A 692 35.14 -6.16 -22.48
CA LEU A 692 33.94 -7.00 -22.43
C LEU A 692 34.31 -8.49 -22.51
N ARG A 693 35.10 -8.87 -23.50
CA ARG A 693 35.51 -10.27 -23.68
C ARG A 693 36.24 -10.82 -22.46
N ARG A 694 37.16 -10.04 -21.86
CA ARG A 694 37.89 -10.45 -20.65
C ARG A 694 36.97 -10.52 -19.43
N ALA A 695 36.02 -9.60 -19.32
CA ALA A 695 35.02 -9.62 -18.25
C ALA A 695 34.10 -10.84 -18.32
N MET A 696 33.68 -11.23 -19.54
CA MET A 696 32.88 -12.44 -19.76
C MET A 696 33.70 -13.72 -19.44
N GLU A 697 34.98 -13.77 -19.84
CA GLU A 697 35.89 -14.88 -19.53
C GLU A 697 36.19 -15.03 -18.04
N SER A 698 36.13 -13.93 -17.29
CA SER A 698 36.36 -13.89 -15.83
C SER A 698 35.05 -13.96 -14.98
N GLU A 699 33.92 -14.09 -15.66
CA GLU A 699 32.57 -14.05 -15.02
C GLU A 699 32.27 -12.80 -14.17
N GLU A 700 32.91 -11.67 -14.53
CA GLU A 700 32.74 -10.40 -13.81
C GLU A 700 31.51 -9.63 -14.32
N THR A 701 30.31 -10.01 -13.81
CA THR A 701 29.03 -9.46 -14.24
C THR A 701 28.95 -7.93 -14.11
N SER A 702 29.55 -7.38 -13.07
CA SER A 702 29.60 -5.93 -12.84
C SER A 702 30.34 -5.19 -13.98
N ALA A 703 31.43 -5.71 -14.46
CA ALA A 703 32.18 -5.15 -15.59
C ALA A 703 31.38 -5.24 -16.89
N VAL A 704 30.70 -6.37 -17.13
CA VAL A 704 29.84 -6.56 -18.32
C VAL A 704 28.69 -5.57 -18.32
N ARG A 705 28.02 -5.33 -17.17
CA ARG A 705 26.94 -4.31 -17.05
C ARG A 705 27.47 -2.90 -17.38
N ILE A 706 28.69 -2.56 -16.94
CA ILE A 706 29.28 -1.25 -17.24
C ILE A 706 29.65 -1.16 -18.72
N CYS A 707 30.04 -2.25 -19.40
CA CYS A 707 30.27 -2.24 -20.86
C CYS A 707 28.97 -1.91 -21.61
N VAL A 708 27.81 -2.41 -21.17
CA VAL A 708 26.51 -2.03 -21.75
C VAL A 708 26.27 -0.52 -21.60
N ALA A 709 26.51 0.01 -20.41
CA ALA A 709 26.39 1.44 -20.14
C ALA A 709 27.38 2.28 -20.98
N ALA A 710 28.63 1.83 -21.13
CA ALA A 710 29.64 2.49 -21.98
C ALA A 710 29.22 2.50 -23.44
N ALA A 711 28.73 1.37 -24.00
CA ALA A 711 28.20 1.30 -25.36
C ALA A 711 27.03 2.30 -25.57
N ASN A 712 26.11 2.37 -24.60
CA ASN A 712 24.96 3.31 -24.65
C ASN A 712 25.44 4.77 -24.65
N MET A 713 26.39 5.14 -23.79
CA MET A 713 26.88 6.52 -23.65
C MET A 713 27.75 6.97 -24.84
N GLN A 714 28.56 6.08 -25.38
CA GLN A 714 29.51 6.36 -26.43
C GLN A 714 28.97 6.18 -27.85
N PHE A 715 27.72 5.68 -27.96
CA PHE A 715 27.11 5.45 -29.27
C PHE A 715 26.93 6.75 -30.06
N SER A 716 27.27 6.68 -31.33
CA SER A 716 26.99 7.70 -32.34
C SER A 716 26.74 7.02 -33.70
N PRO A 717 26.16 7.70 -34.68
CA PRO A 717 25.95 7.13 -36.02
C PRO A 717 27.20 6.60 -36.70
N GLN A 718 28.40 7.09 -36.31
CA GLN A 718 29.70 6.64 -36.80
C GLN A 718 30.24 5.41 -36.07
N ARG A 719 29.57 4.97 -35.00
CA ARG A 719 29.99 3.85 -34.13
C ARG A 719 28.89 2.79 -34.04
N GLN A 720 28.24 2.48 -35.15
CA GLN A 720 27.18 1.45 -35.20
C GLN A 720 27.67 0.06 -34.84
N ASP A 721 28.97 -0.20 -35.04
CA ASP A 721 29.62 -1.46 -34.68
C ASP A 721 29.54 -1.77 -33.18
N LEU A 722 29.32 -0.77 -32.31
CA LEU A 722 29.08 -0.98 -30.88
C LEU A 722 27.88 -1.90 -30.59
N ILE A 723 26.85 -1.90 -31.45
CA ILE A 723 25.69 -2.76 -31.29
C ILE A 723 26.09 -4.22 -31.31
N ASN A 724 26.80 -4.64 -32.39
CA ASN A 724 27.14 -6.03 -32.61
C ASN A 724 28.40 -6.49 -31.87
N ARG A 725 29.35 -5.58 -31.60
CA ARG A 725 30.62 -5.92 -30.94
C ARG A 725 30.53 -5.88 -29.41
N VAL A 726 29.63 -5.07 -28.86
CA VAL A 726 29.58 -4.84 -27.42
C VAL A 726 28.19 -5.06 -26.85
N LEU A 727 27.16 -4.30 -27.33
CA LEU A 727 25.84 -4.28 -26.70
C LEU A 727 25.18 -5.67 -26.68
N LEU A 728 24.96 -6.23 -27.87
CA LEU A 728 24.27 -7.53 -28.00
C LEU A 728 25.02 -8.69 -27.33
N PRO A 729 26.32 -8.87 -27.54
CA PRO A 729 27.05 -9.92 -26.80
C PRO A 729 26.97 -9.76 -25.27
N ALA A 730 27.03 -8.52 -24.75
CA ALA A 730 26.96 -8.28 -23.33
C ALA A 730 25.60 -8.64 -22.76
N VAL A 731 24.50 -8.17 -23.36
CA VAL A 731 23.14 -8.42 -22.85
C VAL A 731 22.73 -9.90 -23.02
N GLU A 732 23.16 -10.57 -24.08
CA GLU A 732 22.93 -12.01 -24.27
C GLU A 732 23.65 -12.84 -23.20
N TRP A 733 24.89 -12.47 -22.88
CA TRP A 733 25.69 -13.14 -21.88
C TRP A 733 25.06 -12.95 -20.46
N LEU A 734 24.59 -11.73 -20.16
CA LEU A 734 23.92 -11.41 -18.91
C LEU A 734 22.58 -12.15 -18.79
N ALA A 735 21.76 -12.15 -19.85
CA ALA A 735 20.47 -12.85 -19.87
C ALA A 735 20.64 -14.37 -19.66
N GLY A 736 21.69 -14.98 -20.19
CA GLY A 736 22.00 -16.38 -19.94
C GLY A 736 22.29 -16.71 -18.47
N ARG A 737 22.48 -15.70 -17.62
CA ARG A 737 22.71 -15.79 -16.18
C ARG A 737 21.54 -15.23 -15.35
N ASN A 738 20.42 -14.93 -15.98
CA ASN A 738 19.29 -14.21 -15.39
C ASN A 738 19.69 -12.87 -14.72
N ASP A 739 20.72 -12.21 -15.27
CA ASP A 739 21.20 -10.94 -14.78
C ASP A 739 20.65 -9.80 -15.63
N PHE A 740 19.68 -9.07 -15.07
CA PHE A 740 19.02 -7.92 -15.70
C PHE A 740 19.40 -6.58 -15.07
N GLY A 741 20.39 -6.54 -14.16
CA GLY A 741 20.81 -5.33 -13.46
C GLY A 741 21.29 -4.19 -14.36
N TRP A 742 21.59 -4.47 -15.64
CA TRP A 742 21.94 -3.47 -16.65
C TRP A 742 20.76 -2.59 -17.09
N ILE A 743 19.51 -3.09 -16.97
CA ILE A 743 18.29 -2.35 -17.33
C ILE A 743 18.08 -1.21 -16.35
N ASN A 744 18.27 -1.47 -15.05
CA ASN A 744 18.04 -0.55 -13.94
C ASN A 744 19.33 0.09 -13.42
N ALA A 745 20.40 0.07 -14.23
CA ALA A 745 21.68 0.64 -13.83
C ALA A 745 21.56 2.16 -13.54
N PRO A 746 22.14 2.66 -12.43
CA PRO A 746 22.10 4.09 -12.11
C PRO A 746 22.60 4.96 -13.27
N MET A 747 21.92 6.06 -13.55
CA MET A 747 22.24 7.01 -14.63
C MET A 747 22.06 6.46 -16.06
N VAL A 748 21.43 5.30 -16.25
CA VAL A 748 21.05 4.79 -17.56
C VAL A 748 19.55 5.00 -17.76
N SER A 749 19.17 5.81 -18.74
CA SER A 749 17.80 5.90 -19.24
C SER A 749 17.76 5.23 -20.62
N TRP A 750 16.73 4.49 -20.91
CA TRP A 750 16.54 3.82 -22.20
C TRP A 750 15.58 4.57 -23.13
N TYR A 751 14.93 5.62 -22.64
CA TYR A 751 14.01 6.42 -23.41
C TYR A 751 14.67 7.06 -24.63
N GLN A 752 14.21 6.69 -25.83
CA GLN A 752 14.67 7.20 -27.12
C GLN A 752 16.20 7.24 -27.29
N ARG A 753 16.91 6.31 -26.71
CA ARG A 753 18.36 6.25 -26.84
C ARG A 753 18.80 5.94 -28.29
N PRO A 754 19.77 6.71 -28.82
CA PRO A 754 20.23 6.53 -30.20
C PRO A 754 20.67 5.12 -30.52
N ILE A 755 21.31 4.41 -29.60
CA ILE A 755 21.75 3.02 -29.79
C ILE A 755 20.56 2.06 -29.97
N VAL A 756 19.47 2.27 -29.28
CA VAL A 756 18.26 1.44 -29.36
C VAL A 756 17.50 1.74 -30.65
N LEU A 757 17.39 3.01 -31.02
CA LEU A 757 16.75 3.45 -32.26
C LEU A 757 17.51 3.04 -33.49
N ALA A 758 18.81 2.75 -33.37
CA ALA A 758 19.68 2.30 -34.47
C ALA A 758 19.69 0.78 -34.66
N LEU A 759 18.95 0.00 -33.84
CA LEU A 759 18.85 -1.45 -34.03
C LEU A 759 18.18 -1.80 -35.37
N ASP A 760 18.79 -2.66 -36.14
CA ASP A 760 18.13 -3.30 -37.27
C ASP A 760 17.17 -4.42 -36.77
N GLU A 761 16.43 -5.01 -37.69
CA GLU A 761 15.42 -6.05 -37.35
C GLU A 761 16.04 -7.25 -36.62
N ALA A 762 17.22 -7.69 -37.03
CA ALA A 762 17.91 -8.84 -36.46
C ALA A 762 18.40 -8.49 -35.03
N ALA A 763 19.01 -7.33 -34.86
CA ALA A 763 19.47 -6.83 -33.55
C ALA A 763 18.32 -6.60 -32.58
N ALA A 764 17.20 -6.03 -33.05
CA ALA A 764 15.98 -5.84 -32.26
C ALA A 764 15.40 -7.18 -31.77
N THR A 765 15.35 -8.19 -32.68
CA THR A 765 14.86 -9.53 -32.32
C THR A 765 15.77 -10.19 -31.29
N ARG A 766 17.10 -10.07 -31.41
CA ARG A 766 18.06 -10.56 -30.42
C ARG A 766 17.89 -9.88 -29.06
N MET A 767 17.81 -8.56 -29.06
CA MET A 767 17.59 -7.77 -27.84
C MET A 767 16.30 -8.19 -27.11
N LEU A 768 15.17 -8.27 -27.80
CA LEU A 768 13.89 -8.73 -27.25
C LEU A 768 13.98 -10.18 -26.74
N GLY A 769 14.72 -11.04 -27.42
CA GLY A 769 14.99 -12.42 -27.01
C GLY A 769 15.63 -12.49 -25.62
N THR A 770 16.52 -11.55 -25.28
CA THR A 770 17.16 -11.49 -23.95
C THR A 770 16.20 -11.07 -22.83
N LEU A 771 15.07 -10.43 -23.16
CA LEU A 771 14.10 -9.91 -22.19
C LEU A 771 12.91 -10.84 -21.94
N ILE A 772 12.84 -11.99 -22.60
CA ILE A 772 11.69 -12.92 -22.46
C ILE A 772 11.53 -13.38 -21.01
N SER A 773 12.63 -13.70 -20.33
CA SER A 773 12.65 -14.14 -18.93
C SER A 773 12.75 -13.00 -17.90
N TYR A 774 12.70 -11.74 -18.33
CA TYR A 774 12.73 -10.60 -17.42
C TYR A 774 11.49 -10.62 -16.50
N PRO A 775 11.63 -10.52 -15.16
CA PRO A 775 10.54 -10.80 -14.24
C PRO A 775 9.29 -9.94 -14.48
N GLU A 776 9.46 -8.64 -14.62
CA GLU A 776 8.35 -7.69 -14.80
C GLU A 776 8.77 -6.55 -15.74
N ILE A 777 7.89 -6.14 -16.65
CA ILE A 777 8.12 -4.95 -17.49
C ILE A 777 7.92 -3.71 -16.64
N ASP A 778 9.00 -3.26 -15.99
CA ASP A 778 9.04 -2.02 -15.20
C ASP A 778 9.22 -0.78 -16.11
N THR A 779 9.31 0.41 -15.52
CA THR A 779 9.45 1.67 -16.25
C THR A 779 10.67 1.70 -17.19
N ASN A 780 11.81 1.12 -16.80
CA ASN A 780 13.01 1.14 -17.62
C ASN A 780 12.91 0.13 -18.78
N ALA A 781 12.31 -1.03 -18.53
CA ALA A 781 12.02 -2.02 -19.56
C ALA A 781 10.97 -1.49 -20.55
N ASP A 782 9.92 -0.78 -20.07
CA ASP A 782 8.91 -0.11 -20.92
C ASP A 782 9.58 0.91 -21.86
N GLN A 783 10.52 1.73 -21.35
CA GLN A 783 11.29 2.67 -22.17
C GLN A 783 12.12 1.98 -23.24
N LEU A 784 12.79 0.88 -22.90
CA LEU A 784 13.62 0.12 -23.82
C LEU A 784 12.77 -0.55 -24.91
N ILE A 785 11.74 -1.30 -24.51
CA ILE A 785 10.86 -2.04 -25.42
C ILE A 785 10.05 -1.05 -26.28
N GLY A 786 9.57 0.05 -25.68
CA GLY A 786 8.87 1.12 -26.38
C GLY A 786 9.73 1.77 -27.46
N SER A 787 11.01 2.04 -27.16
CA SER A 787 11.97 2.56 -28.15
C SER A 787 12.21 1.58 -29.30
N ILE A 788 12.22 0.27 -29.03
CA ILE A 788 12.33 -0.77 -30.10
C ILE A 788 11.03 -0.79 -30.93
N ALA A 789 9.86 -0.65 -30.27
CA ALA A 789 8.55 -0.71 -30.91
C ALA A 789 8.33 0.42 -31.93
N VAL A 790 9.01 1.56 -31.80
CA VAL A 790 8.95 2.68 -32.77
C VAL A 790 9.29 2.20 -34.19
N ASN A 791 10.34 1.38 -34.35
CA ASN A 791 10.78 0.88 -35.64
C ASN A 791 10.28 -0.56 -35.93
N TRP A 792 10.10 -1.37 -34.89
CA TRP A 792 9.85 -2.82 -35.01
C TRP A 792 8.61 -3.26 -34.20
N PRO A 793 7.42 -2.66 -34.39
CA PRO A 793 6.24 -2.98 -33.58
C PRO A 793 5.82 -4.45 -33.71
N ALA A 794 5.94 -5.05 -34.88
CA ALA A 794 5.61 -6.47 -35.08
C ALA A 794 6.49 -7.41 -34.22
N LYS A 795 7.79 -7.11 -34.06
CA LYS A 795 8.72 -7.91 -33.24
C LYS A 795 8.38 -7.78 -31.76
N VAL A 796 7.98 -6.58 -31.34
CA VAL A 796 7.55 -6.36 -29.96
C VAL A 796 6.23 -7.07 -29.67
N ILE A 797 5.27 -7.07 -30.59
CA ILE A 797 4.03 -7.84 -30.47
C ILE A 797 4.32 -9.34 -30.36
N ASP A 798 5.22 -9.88 -31.20
CA ASP A 798 5.64 -11.29 -31.12
C ASP A 798 6.29 -11.59 -29.76
N TYR A 799 7.16 -10.70 -29.27
CA TYR A 799 7.78 -10.80 -27.95
C TYR A 799 6.74 -10.84 -26.81
N LEU A 800 5.74 -9.95 -26.81
CA LEU A 800 4.67 -9.94 -25.83
C LEU A 800 3.86 -11.25 -25.86
N GLY A 801 3.59 -11.78 -27.05
CA GLY A 801 2.92 -13.07 -27.22
C GLY A 801 3.74 -14.23 -26.64
N HIS A 802 5.07 -14.22 -26.82
CA HIS A 802 5.95 -15.23 -26.22
C HIS A 802 5.96 -15.13 -24.69
N ARG A 803 6.00 -13.91 -24.13
CA ARG A 803 5.90 -13.73 -22.67
C ARG A 803 4.61 -14.29 -22.11
N CYS A 804 3.48 -14.04 -22.76
CA CYS A 804 2.19 -14.58 -22.33
C CYS A 804 2.13 -16.11 -22.32
N ALA A 805 2.87 -16.75 -23.20
CA ALA A 805 2.90 -18.21 -23.34
C ALA A 805 3.83 -18.94 -22.33
N ILE A 806 4.63 -18.21 -21.57
CA ILE A 806 5.47 -18.81 -20.52
C ILE A 806 4.59 -19.27 -19.36
N GLU A 807 4.65 -20.54 -19.01
CA GLU A 807 4.06 -21.05 -17.77
C GLU A 807 4.77 -20.41 -16.56
N SER A 808 4.00 -20.04 -15.52
CA SER A 808 4.58 -19.46 -14.31
C SER A 808 5.52 -20.51 -13.67
N ARG A 809 6.78 -20.14 -13.48
CA ARG A 809 7.74 -20.99 -12.76
C ARG A 809 7.49 -20.79 -11.27
N GLU A 810 6.99 -21.83 -10.60
CA GLU A 810 6.78 -21.83 -9.13
C GLU A 810 8.09 -21.85 -8.34
N ASP A 811 9.23 -22.09 -8.99
CA ASP A 811 10.52 -22.34 -8.33
C ASP A 811 11.46 -21.11 -8.25
N THR A 812 11.02 -19.90 -8.63
CA THR A 812 11.86 -18.71 -8.56
C THR A 812 11.40 -17.77 -7.44
N GLU A 813 12.34 -17.25 -6.63
CA GLU A 813 12.10 -16.24 -5.58
C GLU A 813 11.44 -14.97 -6.14
N GLU A 814 11.60 -14.66 -7.41
CA GLU A 814 10.99 -13.53 -8.11
C GLU A 814 9.77 -13.98 -8.91
N ARG A 815 8.62 -13.41 -8.58
CA ARG A 815 7.36 -13.66 -9.28
C ARG A 815 7.44 -13.15 -10.73
N TYR A 816 7.29 -14.05 -11.72
CA TYR A 816 7.20 -13.68 -13.12
C TYR A 816 5.83 -13.05 -13.45
N VAL A 817 5.85 -11.80 -13.95
CA VAL A 817 4.67 -11.08 -14.41
C VAL A 817 4.71 -10.99 -15.94
N ALA A 818 3.89 -11.80 -16.62
CA ALA A 818 3.91 -11.92 -18.08
C ALA A 818 3.47 -10.63 -18.77
N THR A 819 2.49 -9.93 -18.21
CA THR A 819 1.87 -8.72 -18.79
C THR A 819 2.11 -7.52 -17.93
N PRO A 820 2.45 -6.35 -18.48
CA PRO A 820 2.59 -5.12 -17.71
C PRO A 820 1.22 -4.67 -17.19
N PHE A 821 1.20 -4.10 -15.98
CA PHE A 821 0.00 -3.49 -15.41
C PHE A 821 -0.40 -2.21 -16.17
N ALA A 822 0.59 -1.42 -16.57
CA ALA A 822 0.41 -0.23 -17.38
C ALA A 822 1.63 -0.05 -18.28
N VAL A 823 1.44 0.55 -19.45
CA VAL A 823 2.50 0.90 -20.39
C VAL A 823 2.43 2.40 -20.70
N HIS A 824 3.60 3.02 -20.83
CA HIS A 824 3.73 4.43 -21.15
C HIS A 824 4.37 4.63 -22.52
N GLU A 825 5.65 4.30 -22.63
CA GLU A 825 6.41 4.50 -23.88
C GLU A 825 6.05 3.46 -24.94
N LEU A 826 5.69 2.27 -24.51
CA LEU A 826 5.24 1.18 -25.37
C LEU A 826 3.84 1.40 -25.95
N ALA A 827 3.00 2.21 -25.30
CA ALA A 827 1.60 2.38 -25.69
C ALA A 827 1.45 3.01 -27.09
N GLU A 828 2.13 4.11 -27.36
CA GLU A 828 1.96 4.87 -28.59
C GLU A 828 2.38 4.08 -29.87
N PRO A 829 3.55 3.43 -29.91
CA PRO A 829 3.91 2.59 -31.04
C PRO A 829 2.93 1.42 -31.28
N LEU A 830 2.41 0.79 -30.24
CA LEU A 830 1.43 -0.30 -30.37
C LEU A 830 0.05 0.20 -30.81
N ARG A 831 -0.38 1.39 -30.37
CA ARG A 831 -1.62 2.06 -30.85
C ARG A 831 -1.52 2.38 -32.34
N ALA A 832 -0.37 2.86 -32.80
CA ALA A 832 -0.12 3.08 -34.23
C ALA A 832 -0.17 1.76 -35.04
N ALA A 833 0.17 0.63 -34.41
CA ALA A 833 0.15 -0.69 -35.02
C ALA A 833 -1.09 -1.53 -34.65
N ILE A 834 -2.25 -0.90 -34.34
CA ILE A 834 -3.46 -1.54 -33.82
C ILE A 834 -3.90 -2.78 -34.63
N ASN A 835 -3.86 -2.70 -35.96
CA ASN A 835 -4.27 -3.82 -36.81
C ASN A 835 -3.36 -5.04 -36.65
N LEU A 836 -2.06 -4.84 -36.51
CA LEU A 836 -1.11 -5.92 -36.23
C LEU A 836 -1.35 -6.53 -34.86
N LEU A 837 -1.59 -5.69 -33.85
CA LEU A 837 -1.83 -6.13 -32.47
C LEU A 837 -3.14 -6.94 -32.38
N ILE A 838 -4.23 -6.50 -32.99
CA ILE A 838 -5.51 -7.25 -33.00
C ILE A 838 -5.34 -8.58 -33.75
N ALA A 839 -4.63 -8.59 -34.91
CA ALA A 839 -4.38 -9.83 -35.65
C ALA A 839 -3.59 -10.84 -34.80
N ALA A 840 -2.55 -10.38 -34.09
CA ALA A 840 -1.76 -11.21 -33.18
C ALA A 840 -2.61 -11.70 -31.99
N ALA A 841 -3.39 -10.82 -31.36
CA ALA A 841 -4.27 -11.15 -30.25
C ALA A 841 -5.30 -12.24 -30.63
N ARG A 842 -5.84 -12.21 -31.86
CA ARG A 842 -6.71 -13.27 -32.38
C ARG A 842 -6.00 -14.61 -32.51
N LEU A 843 -4.73 -14.61 -32.96
CA LEU A 843 -3.91 -15.82 -33.02
C LEU A 843 -3.60 -16.36 -31.63
N TRP A 844 -3.33 -15.49 -30.65
CA TRP A 844 -3.12 -15.91 -29.25
C TRP A 844 -4.41 -16.57 -28.69
N PHE A 845 -5.56 -15.97 -28.92
CA PHE A 845 -6.86 -16.52 -28.53
C PHE A 845 -7.16 -17.88 -29.20
N GLN A 846 -6.90 -18.01 -30.51
CA GLN A 846 -7.09 -19.27 -31.23
C GLN A 846 -6.20 -20.38 -30.73
N ARG A 847 -4.99 -20.04 -30.28
CA ARG A 847 -4.01 -21.00 -29.77
C ARG A 847 -4.37 -21.46 -28.35
N ASP A 848 -4.73 -20.55 -27.48
CA ASP A 848 -5.07 -20.80 -26.07
C ASP A 848 -6.03 -19.72 -25.55
N PRO A 849 -7.36 -19.99 -25.56
CA PRO A 849 -8.36 -19.04 -25.10
C PRO A 849 -8.22 -18.64 -23.63
N ASP A 850 -7.82 -19.58 -22.76
CA ASP A 850 -7.67 -19.32 -21.33
C ASP A 850 -6.45 -18.45 -21.05
N MET A 851 -5.31 -18.79 -21.62
CA MET A 851 -4.11 -17.94 -21.55
C MET A 851 -4.40 -16.53 -22.09
N PHE A 852 -5.13 -16.43 -23.20
CA PHE A 852 -5.49 -15.13 -23.75
C PHE A 852 -6.37 -14.34 -22.77
N ARG A 853 -7.41 -14.95 -22.19
CA ARG A 853 -8.34 -14.30 -21.23
C ARG A 853 -7.60 -13.73 -20.02
N TYR A 854 -6.62 -14.47 -19.49
CA TYR A 854 -5.92 -14.09 -18.25
C TYR A 854 -4.65 -13.29 -18.46
N ARG A 855 -4.10 -13.23 -19.69
CA ARG A 855 -2.85 -12.52 -19.98
C ARG A 855 -2.91 -11.68 -21.25
N GLY A 856 -3.20 -12.28 -22.42
CA GLY A 856 -3.20 -11.57 -23.70
C GLY A 856 -4.18 -10.40 -23.78
N ALA A 857 -5.37 -10.55 -23.19
CA ALA A 857 -6.37 -9.50 -23.12
C ALA A 857 -5.90 -8.28 -22.29
N TYR A 858 -5.11 -8.51 -21.23
CA TYR A 858 -4.56 -7.43 -20.39
C TYR A 858 -3.50 -6.59 -21.13
N ILE A 859 -2.82 -7.11 -22.16
CA ILE A 859 -1.98 -6.29 -23.03
C ILE A 859 -2.84 -5.26 -23.78
N LEU A 860 -4.01 -5.68 -24.26
CA LEU A 860 -4.94 -4.75 -24.94
C LEU A 860 -5.42 -3.66 -24.00
N SER A 861 -5.80 -4.00 -22.76
CA SER A 861 -6.25 -3.01 -21.77
C SER A 861 -5.11 -2.11 -21.28
N ALA A 862 -3.88 -2.61 -21.17
CA ALA A 862 -2.72 -1.78 -20.84
C ALA A 862 -2.40 -0.75 -21.94
N VAL A 863 -2.54 -1.14 -23.22
CA VAL A 863 -2.31 -0.25 -24.37
C VAL A 863 -3.50 0.70 -24.61
N PHE A 864 -4.74 0.23 -24.41
CA PHE A 864 -5.98 0.95 -24.68
C PHE A 864 -6.89 1.01 -23.43
N PRO A 865 -6.51 1.68 -22.36
CA PRO A 865 -7.14 1.50 -21.05
C PRO A 865 -8.64 1.86 -20.98
N LYS A 866 -9.17 2.61 -21.95
CA LYS A 866 -10.59 3.01 -22.03
C LYS A 866 -11.27 2.56 -23.32
N LEU A 867 -10.80 1.51 -23.96
CA LEU A 867 -11.24 1.11 -25.31
C LEU A 867 -11.12 2.26 -26.34
N ASP A 868 -10.16 3.14 -26.15
CA ASP A 868 -9.92 4.35 -26.94
C ASP A 868 -9.02 4.07 -28.19
N TYR A 869 -8.58 5.13 -28.84
CA TYR A 869 -7.67 5.09 -30.00
C TYR A 869 -8.10 4.14 -31.14
N GLY A 870 -9.41 3.96 -31.34
CA GLY A 870 -9.98 3.17 -32.44
C GLY A 870 -10.20 1.68 -32.10
N LEU A 871 -9.83 1.19 -30.92
CA LEU A 871 -10.05 -0.21 -30.53
C LEU A 871 -11.54 -0.53 -30.41
N ARG A 872 -12.36 0.39 -29.85
CA ARG A 872 -13.81 0.24 -29.72
C ARG A 872 -14.47 0.02 -31.08
N GLU A 873 -14.13 0.84 -32.05
CA GLU A 873 -14.66 0.77 -33.43
C GLU A 873 -14.29 -0.55 -34.09
N GLN A 874 -13.04 -1.01 -33.92
CA GLN A 874 -12.58 -2.30 -34.41
C GLN A 874 -13.37 -3.45 -33.78
N PHE A 875 -13.60 -3.42 -32.48
CA PHE A 875 -14.38 -4.46 -31.78
C PHE A 875 -15.85 -4.44 -32.21
N ILE A 876 -16.46 -3.29 -32.36
CA ILE A 876 -17.83 -3.16 -32.88
C ILE A 876 -17.93 -3.77 -34.29
N GLU A 877 -16.97 -3.49 -35.15
CA GLU A 877 -16.98 -4.02 -36.54
C GLU A 877 -16.78 -5.54 -36.54
N LEU A 878 -15.86 -6.05 -35.72
CA LEU A 878 -15.64 -7.48 -35.54
C LEU A 878 -16.89 -8.22 -35.06
N VAL A 879 -17.62 -7.64 -34.10
CA VAL A 879 -18.85 -8.24 -33.58
C VAL A 879 -20.00 -8.16 -34.61
N ARG A 880 -20.10 -7.08 -35.39
CA ARG A 880 -21.13 -6.91 -36.41
C ARG A 880 -20.95 -7.83 -37.59
N THR A 881 -19.72 -8.04 -38.05
CA THR A 881 -19.45 -8.74 -39.31
C THR A 881 -18.95 -10.17 -39.08
N GLY A 882 -18.41 -10.47 -37.90
CA GLY A 882 -17.78 -11.74 -37.56
C GLY A 882 -18.73 -12.89 -37.27
N ASP A 883 -18.19 -14.07 -37.25
CA ASP A 883 -18.80 -15.33 -36.84
C ASP A 883 -18.74 -15.50 -35.29
N GLU A 884 -19.33 -16.57 -34.78
CA GLU A 884 -19.36 -16.86 -33.34
C GLU A 884 -17.98 -16.95 -32.68
N PRO A 885 -16.92 -17.60 -33.28
CA PRO A 885 -15.55 -17.53 -32.77
C PRO A 885 -14.97 -16.10 -32.67
N THR A 886 -15.29 -15.24 -33.63
CA THR A 886 -14.85 -13.83 -33.60
C THR A 886 -15.55 -13.05 -32.49
N ILE A 887 -16.85 -13.29 -32.26
CA ILE A 887 -17.59 -12.70 -31.14
C ILE A 887 -17.00 -13.21 -29.80
N SER A 888 -16.70 -14.51 -29.71
CA SER A 888 -16.05 -15.11 -28.55
C SER A 888 -14.72 -14.43 -28.23
N PHE A 889 -13.86 -14.20 -29.25
CA PHE A 889 -12.60 -13.46 -29.07
C PHE A 889 -12.82 -12.08 -28.47
N VAL A 890 -13.78 -11.30 -29.03
CA VAL A 890 -14.03 -9.93 -28.55
C VAL A 890 -14.55 -9.96 -27.12
N LEU A 891 -15.51 -10.82 -26.77
CA LEU A 891 -16.03 -10.91 -25.41
C LEU A 891 -14.93 -11.30 -24.41
N ASN A 892 -14.04 -12.24 -24.75
CA ASN A 892 -12.91 -12.60 -23.88
C ASN A 892 -11.86 -11.48 -23.75
N ALA A 893 -11.69 -10.67 -24.81
CA ALA A 893 -10.82 -9.50 -24.73
C ALA A 893 -11.41 -8.42 -23.81
N LEU A 894 -12.75 -8.24 -23.79
CA LEU A 894 -13.42 -7.25 -22.95
C LEU A 894 -13.33 -7.54 -21.45
N VAL A 895 -13.06 -8.77 -21.04
CA VAL A 895 -12.88 -9.14 -19.62
C VAL A 895 -11.76 -8.30 -18.95
N ALA A 896 -10.73 -7.91 -19.70
CA ALA A 896 -9.62 -7.11 -19.20
C ALA A 896 -9.93 -5.60 -19.05
N PHE A 897 -11.12 -5.15 -19.50
CA PHE A 897 -11.54 -3.75 -19.43
C PHE A 897 -12.51 -3.50 -18.27
N ASP A 898 -12.12 -3.95 -17.09
CA ASP A 898 -12.93 -3.86 -15.87
C ASP A 898 -13.29 -2.40 -15.56
N GLY A 899 -14.60 -2.12 -15.37
CA GLY A 899 -15.13 -0.79 -15.05
C GLY A 899 -15.26 0.18 -16.23
N VAL A 900 -14.89 -0.21 -17.45
CA VAL A 900 -15.02 0.63 -18.66
C VAL A 900 -16.45 0.56 -19.18
N GLN A 901 -17.17 1.68 -19.21
CA GLN A 901 -18.60 1.72 -19.60
C GLN A 901 -18.80 1.50 -21.11
N GLU A 902 -17.85 1.92 -21.92
CA GLU A 902 -17.88 1.86 -23.38
C GLU A 902 -18.02 0.42 -23.94
N LEU A 903 -17.69 -0.60 -23.12
CA LEU A 903 -17.87 -2.01 -23.49
C LEU A 903 -19.34 -2.42 -23.58
N GLU A 904 -20.27 -1.74 -22.89
CA GLU A 904 -21.69 -2.10 -22.83
C GLU A 904 -22.34 -2.13 -24.24
N ASP A 905 -21.99 -1.20 -25.12
CA ASP A 905 -22.48 -1.17 -26.50
C ASP A 905 -22.02 -2.39 -27.31
N ILE A 906 -20.75 -2.80 -27.13
CA ILE A 906 -20.16 -3.96 -27.81
C ILE A 906 -20.87 -5.22 -27.35
N VAL A 907 -21.06 -5.37 -26.03
CA VAL A 907 -21.77 -6.50 -25.41
C VAL A 907 -23.22 -6.58 -25.90
N ARG A 908 -23.94 -5.46 -25.98
CA ARG A 908 -25.29 -5.38 -26.49
C ARG A 908 -25.41 -5.88 -27.94
N ILE A 909 -24.45 -5.46 -28.79
CA ILE A 909 -24.41 -5.92 -30.19
C ILE A 909 -24.11 -7.43 -30.23
N ALA A 910 -23.17 -7.92 -29.42
CA ALA A 910 -22.80 -9.33 -29.31
C ALA A 910 -24.03 -10.18 -28.93
N ILE A 911 -24.77 -9.80 -27.90
CA ILE A 911 -26.01 -10.48 -27.47
C ILE A 911 -27.02 -10.59 -28.60
N SER A 912 -27.19 -9.56 -29.45
CA SER A 912 -28.13 -9.58 -30.55
C SER A 912 -27.73 -10.55 -31.68
N ARG A 913 -26.47 -11.01 -31.71
CA ARG A 913 -25.86 -11.80 -32.80
C ARG A 913 -25.67 -13.29 -32.45
N VAL A 914 -25.59 -13.64 -31.17
CA VAL A 914 -25.38 -15.01 -30.73
C VAL A 914 -26.71 -15.74 -30.52
N PRO A 915 -26.77 -17.10 -30.67
CA PRO A 915 -27.98 -17.86 -30.35
C PRO A 915 -28.40 -17.77 -28.88
N GLY A 916 -29.71 -17.82 -28.58
CA GLY A 916 -30.25 -17.68 -27.22
C GLY A 916 -29.82 -18.75 -26.21
N ASN A 917 -29.28 -19.87 -26.67
CA ASN A 917 -28.70 -20.96 -25.86
C ASN A 917 -27.19 -21.01 -25.90
N SER A 918 -26.51 -19.97 -26.43
CA SER A 918 -25.04 -19.93 -26.51
C SER A 918 -24.41 -19.67 -25.14
N ASP A 919 -23.31 -20.35 -24.84
CA ASP A 919 -22.48 -20.08 -23.65
C ASP A 919 -21.86 -18.68 -23.67
N LEU A 920 -21.80 -18.02 -24.83
CA LEU A 920 -21.33 -16.64 -24.94
C LEU A 920 -22.22 -15.63 -24.21
N LEU A 921 -23.49 -15.98 -23.92
CA LEU A 921 -24.34 -15.15 -23.06
C LEU A 921 -23.82 -15.10 -21.62
N LYS A 922 -23.23 -16.20 -21.12
CA LYS A 922 -22.55 -16.19 -19.82
C LYS A 922 -21.30 -15.30 -19.86
N THR A 923 -20.49 -15.42 -20.92
CA THR A 923 -19.32 -14.57 -21.08
C THR A 923 -19.71 -13.08 -21.16
N ALA A 924 -20.79 -12.76 -21.88
CA ALA A 924 -21.34 -11.40 -21.93
C ALA A 924 -21.81 -10.91 -20.55
N HIS A 925 -22.43 -11.80 -19.76
CA HIS A 925 -22.79 -11.52 -18.37
C HIS A 925 -21.53 -11.24 -17.53
N ASP A 926 -20.53 -12.12 -17.58
CA ASP A 926 -19.27 -11.96 -16.82
C ASP A 926 -18.57 -10.62 -17.15
N VAL A 927 -18.52 -10.24 -18.42
CA VAL A 927 -17.92 -8.95 -18.86
C VAL A 927 -18.65 -7.77 -18.21
N LEU A 928 -19.99 -7.84 -18.09
CA LEU A 928 -20.78 -6.79 -17.44
C LEU A 928 -20.67 -6.79 -15.90
N GLN A 929 -20.06 -7.79 -15.28
CA GLN A 929 -19.83 -7.82 -13.82
C GLN A 929 -18.69 -6.91 -13.39
N GLY A 930 -17.77 -6.58 -14.27
CA GLY A 930 -16.62 -5.74 -13.97
C GLY A 930 -17.01 -4.46 -13.23
N SER A 931 -16.43 -4.22 -12.06
CA SER A 931 -16.76 -3.09 -11.18
C SER A 931 -15.80 -1.93 -11.30
N GLY A 932 -14.59 -2.18 -11.80
CA GLY A 932 -13.52 -1.20 -11.73
C GLY A 932 -13.15 -0.85 -10.29
N VAL A 933 -12.63 0.36 -10.08
CA VAL A 933 -12.32 0.86 -8.74
C VAL A 933 -13.52 1.63 -8.20
N VAL A 934 -14.10 1.15 -7.11
CA VAL A 934 -15.19 1.81 -6.38
C VAL A 934 -14.66 2.46 -5.11
N HIS A 935 -15.21 3.62 -4.74
CA HIS A 935 -14.80 4.38 -3.59
C HIS A 935 -15.98 4.63 -2.64
N GLY A 936 -15.70 4.58 -1.33
CA GLY A 936 -16.70 4.83 -0.30
C GLY A 936 -17.61 3.64 -0.03
N GLU A 937 -18.36 3.74 1.05
CA GLU A 937 -19.22 2.65 1.54
C GLU A 937 -20.39 2.34 0.58
N TYR A 938 -20.88 3.36 -0.14
CA TYR A 938 -21.95 3.23 -1.13
C TYR A 938 -21.44 3.07 -2.56
N GLY A 939 -20.13 2.92 -2.78
CA GLY A 939 -19.56 2.88 -4.13
C GLY A 939 -20.14 1.79 -5.01
N PHE A 940 -20.39 0.58 -4.49
CA PHE A 940 -21.07 -0.49 -5.22
C PHE A 940 -22.55 -0.18 -5.49
N VAL A 941 -23.23 0.49 -4.57
CA VAL A 941 -24.64 0.90 -4.75
C VAL A 941 -24.76 1.88 -5.91
N GLU A 942 -23.89 2.88 -5.95
CA GLU A 942 -23.84 3.88 -7.01
C GLU A 942 -23.50 3.23 -8.36
N LEU A 943 -22.49 2.35 -8.38
CA LEU A 943 -22.08 1.60 -9.57
C LEU A 943 -23.23 0.77 -10.15
N TYR A 944 -23.85 -0.07 -9.32
CA TYR A 944 -24.94 -0.96 -9.77
C TYR A 944 -26.19 -0.18 -10.16
N THR A 945 -26.49 0.92 -9.48
CA THR A 945 -27.59 1.82 -9.83
C THR A 945 -27.36 2.45 -11.20
N ALA A 946 -26.19 3.04 -11.43
CA ALA A 946 -25.84 3.63 -12.71
C ALA A 946 -25.86 2.60 -13.86
N ARG A 947 -25.34 1.38 -13.62
CA ARG A 947 -25.38 0.29 -14.60
C ARG A 947 -26.82 -0.16 -14.89
N ARG A 948 -27.66 -0.35 -13.88
CA ARG A 948 -29.06 -0.70 -14.05
C ARG A 948 -29.79 0.32 -14.91
N ASP A 949 -29.56 1.60 -14.66
CA ASP A 949 -30.22 2.68 -15.39
C ASP A 949 -29.78 2.72 -16.87
N ARG A 950 -28.52 2.42 -17.19
CA ARG A 950 -28.04 2.26 -18.57
C ARG A 950 -28.63 1.01 -19.25
N ILE A 951 -28.62 -0.14 -18.58
CA ILE A 951 -29.18 -1.40 -19.10
C ILE A 951 -30.70 -1.30 -19.27
N ASN A 952 -31.40 -0.47 -18.50
CA ASN A 952 -32.82 -0.25 -18.63
C ASN A 952 -33.21 0.28 -20.05
N ALA A 953 -32.32 1.05 -20.69
CA ALA A 953 -32.54 1.47 -22.09
C ALA A 953 -32.55 0.29 -23.07
N TRP A 954 -31.96 -0.86 -22.73
CA TRP A 954 -31.99 -2.07 -23.58
C TRP A 954 -33.36 -2.78 -23.59
N MET A 955 -34.28 -2.41 -22.69
CA MET A 955 -35.64 -2.94 -22.67
C MET A 955 -36.45 -2.50 -23.91
N GLU A 956 -36.01 -1.45 -24.62
CA GLU A 956 -36.61 -0.95 -25.86
C GLU A 956 -35.86 -1.42 -27.12
N ASP A 957 -34.82 -2.28 -26.96
CA ASP A 957 -34.02 -2.79 -28.09
C ASP A 957 -34.91 -3.56 -29.10
N SER A 958 -34.56 -3.50 -30.36
CA SER A 958 -35.23 -4.22 -31.41
C SER A 958 -35.13 -5.75 -31.28
N SER A 959 -34.01 -6.25 -30.73
CA SER A 959 -33.79 -7.67 -30.48
C SER A 959 -34.57 -8.14 -29.23
N ALA A 960 -35.40 -9.17 -29.41
CA ALA A 960 -36.09 -9.81 -28.29
C ALA A 960 -35.12 -10.41 -27.27
N GLN A 961 -33.99 -10.95 -27.72
CA GLN A 961 -32.99 -11.55 -26.90
C GLN A 961 -32.26 -10.52 -26.03
N VAL A 962 -31.93 -9.34 -26.58
CA VAL A 962 -31.36 -8.23 -25.79
C VAL A 962 -32.34 -7.78 -24.70
N ARG A 963 -33.64 -7.67 -25.01
CA ARG A 963 -34.66 -7.31 -24.02
C ARG A 963 -34.80 -8.36 -22.90
N GLU A 964 -34.73 -9.65 -23.24
CA GLU A 964 -34.79 -10.74 -22.25
C GLU A 964 -33.58 -10.73 -21.36
N PHE A 965 -32.37 -10.61 -21.93
CA PHE A 965 -31.13 -10.48 -21.20
C PHE A 965 -31.15 -9.24 -20.28
N ALA A 966 -31.55 -8.08 -20.78
CA ALA A 966 -31.67 -6.86 -19.98
C ALA A 966 -32.59 -7.03 -18.77
N ARG A 967 -33.76 -7.71 -18.96
CA ARG A 967 -34.69 -7.97 -17.85
C ARG A 967 -34.07 -8.83 -16.77
N ALA A 968 -33.32 -9.87 -17.15
CA ALA A 968 -32.61 -10.72 -16.19
C ALA A 968 -31.55 -9.91 -15.43
N GLN A 969 -30.76 -9.11 -16.12
CA GLN A 969 -29.73 -8.26 -15.54
C GLN A 969 -30.29 -7.19 -14.58
N ILE A 970 -31.37 -6.51 -14.95
CA ILE A 970 -32.04 -5.51 -14.10
C ILE A 970 -32.54 -6.14 -12.80
N ASN A 971 -33.13 -7.33 -12.87
CA ASN A 971 -33.58 -8.04 -11.69
C ASN A 971 -32.41 -8.39 -10.75
N GLU A 972 -31.30 -8.85 -11.30
CA GLU A 972 -30.12 -9.16 -10.53
C GLU A 972 -29.46 -7.92 -9.91
N LEU A 973 -29.30 -6.86 -10.69
CA LEU A 973 -28.75 -5.58 -10.21
C LEU A 973 -29.61 -4.98 -9.08
N ASN A 974 -30.94 -5.08 -9.15
CA ASN A 974 -31.81 -4.63 -8.07
C ASN A 974 -31.55 -5.41 -6.77
N LEU A 975 -31.27 -6.72 -6.85
CA LEU A 975 -30.91 -7.52 -5.69
C LEU A 975 -29.57 -7.07 -5.09
N TRP A 976 -28.58 -6.84 -5.92
CA TRP A 976 -27.26 -6.37 -5.49
C TRP A 976 -27.32 -4.98 -4.89
N ILE A 977 -27.99 -4.02 -5.54
CA ILE A 977 -28.18 -2.67 -4.98
C ILE A 977 -28.76 -2.72 -3.58
N ALA A 978 -29.78 -3.55 -3.37
CA ALA A 978 -30.40 -3.66 -2.07
C ALA A 978 -29.51 -4.38 -1.03
N SER A 979 -28.72 -5.36 -1.46
CA SER A 979 -27.75 -6.03 -0.59
C SER A 979 -26.65 -5.09 -0.16
N GLU A 980 -26.06 -4.35 -1.11
CA GLU A 980 -24.96 -3.42 -0.84
C GLU A 980 -25.41 -2.22 -0.01
N ASN A 981 -26.61 -1.69 -0.25
CA ASN A 981 -27.18 -0.65 0.61
C ASN A 981 -27.23 -1.09 2.08
N ARG A 982 -27.74 -2.31 2.34
CA ARG A 982 -27.79 -2.83 3.72
C ARG A 982 -26.41 -2.98 4.33
N SER A 983 -25.46 -3.50 3.55
CA SER A 983 -24.08 -3.69 3.99
C SER A 983 -23.43 -2.35 4.33
N ALA A 984 -23.58 -1.35 3.48
CA ALA A 984 -23.05 0.00 3.68
C ALA A 984 -23.66 0.69 4.93
N GLU A 985 -24.99 0.62 5.08
CA GLU A 985 -25.67 1.17 6.26
C GLU A 985 -25.23 0.47 7.54
N ALA A 986 -25.13 -0.86 7.52
CA ALA A 986 -24.69 -1.62 8.68
C ALA A 986 -23.24 -1.29 9.05
N MET A 987 -22.33 -1.21 8.07
CA MET A 987 -20.94 -0.83 8.30
C MET A 987 -20.83 0.58 8.92
N ARG A 988 -21.58 1.56 8.39
CA ARG A 988 -21.59 2.92 8.95
C ARG A 988 -22.12 2.94 10.38
N ALA A 989 -23.23 2.26 10.63
CA ALA A 989 -23.84 2.18 11.95
C ALA A 989 -22.89 1.54 12.97
N MET A 990 -22.25 0.41 12.60
CA MET A 990 -21.29 -0.27 13.47
C MET A 990 -20.02 0.55 13.71
N ARG A 991 -19.51 1.26 12.69
CA ARG A 991 -18.37 2.18 12.84
C ARG A 991 -18.72 3.31 13.82
N ARG A 992 -19.88 3.95 13.71
CA ARG A 992 -20.33 4.98 14.66
C ARG A 992 -20.43 4.45 16.08
N LEU A 993 -21.04 3.28 16.27
CA LEU A 993 -21.12 2.63 17.58
C LEU A 993 -19.73 2.30 18.15
N SER A 994 -18.76 1.93 17.33
CA SER A 994 -17.39 1.68 17.81
C SER A 994 -16.70 2.94 18.33
N HIS A 995 -17.12 4.12 17.87
CA HIS A 995 -16.66 5.42 18.35
C HIS A 995 -17.57 6.04 19.43
N GLY A 996 -18.59 5.31 19.89
CA GLY A 996 -19.54 5.81 20.90
C GLY A 996 -20.53 6.84 20.36
N GLU A 997 -20.71 6.91 19.04
CA GLU A 997 -21.64 7.83 18.36
C GLU A 997 -23.00 7.15 18.13
N ASN A 998 -24.03 7.96 17.83
CA ASN A 998 -25.33 7.42 17.44
C ASN A 998 -25.21 6.62 16.12
N PRO A 999 -25.69 5.37 16.03
CA PRO A 999 -25.59 4.55 14.82
C PRO A 999 -26.32 5.15 13.60
N VAL A 1000 -27.31 5.98 13.80
CA VAL A 1000 -28.08 6.64 12.73
C VAL A 1000 -27.81 8.15 12.77
N ASP A 1001 -27.60 8.73 11.58
CA ASP A 1001 -27.42 10.16 11.42
C ASP A 1001 -28.78 10.86 11.53
N ASP A 1002 -28.99 11.66 12.58
CA ASP A 1002 -30.22 12.42 12.76
C ASP A 1002 -30.34 13.63 11.80
N GLY A 1003 -29.36 13.85 10.91
CA GLY A 1003 -29.22 15.09 10.14
C GLY A 1003 -28.81 16.27 11.03
N PRO A 1004 -28.59 17.47 10.51
CA PRO A 1004 -28.36 18.64 11.33
C PRO A 1004 -29.58 18.84 12.25
N SER A 1005 -29.37 18.68 13.55
CA SER A 1005 -30.44 18.93 14.54
C SER A 1005 -30.93 20.37 14.38
N GLU A 1006 -32.23 20.56 14.20
CA GLU A 1006 -32.84 21.89 14.19
C GLU A 1006 -32.52 22.71 15.46
N ASP A 1007 -31.98 22.08 16.51
CA ASP A 1007 -31.57 22.68 17.77
C ASP A 1007 -30.28 23.52 17.74
N HIS A 1008 -29.50 23.51 16.62
CA HIS A 1008 -28.28 24.31 16.45
C HIS A 1008 -28.48 25.67 15.73
N VAL A 1009 -29.72 26.06 15.40
CA VAL A 1009 -30.01 27.37 14.78
C VAL A 1009 -30.38 28.45 15.81
N VAL A 1010 -30.37 28.14 17.09
CA VAL A 1010 -30.58 29.14 18.15
C VAL A 1010 -29.46 29.06 19.19
N ARG A 1011 -28.32 29.67 18.84
CA ARG A 1011 -27.45 30.38 19.79
C ARG A 1011 -26.51 31.34 19.08
#